data_4b399b0b471dee9c14c47e0be158bc1b
#
_entry.id   4b399b0b471dee9c14c47e0be158bc1b
#
_cell.length_a   1.000
_cell.length_b   1.000
_cell.length_c   1.000
_cell.angle_alpha   90.00
_cell.angle_beta   90.00
_cell.angle_gamma   90.00
#
_symmetry.space_group_name_H-M   'P 1'
#
loop_
_entity.id
_entity.type
_entity.pdbx_description
1 polymer ?
#
loop_
_entity_poly.entity_id
_entity_poly.type
_entity_poly.pdbx_seq_one_letter_code
_entity_poly.pdbx_strand_id
1 'polypeptide(L)'
;MLLWILLANLFITVLSCGYPGSPSHSVVTFNTDSVQTGTVATYRCDPGFDLLGPIRRLCVENGTWIPIGVPVCVMNVAAGKAAMQSSILAKGIPQRAVDGSTSRDFAADTCTSTDVEIVPWWYVNLLEPFIIQLVRVDFGRPCCANNLPATVVVRVGNSRPDLSANPVCNRFTGRIEEGRPLFFPCTSTVSGAFVSVHVEAPTPFSLSICEAFVYTDQVVPVEQCPQFEQESITTATYNSKCYLFHSSHPRTLESATKFCGLQGGSLVHETSPALQGFLSWELYKRHRKNPGNDYWNGLVRKPGTRDWAWLDGKDVTISFWSVPPTNKNCSRFDGTNGWLWSDTDCNRELNFICEHRPLSCGKPERPLNSTLLMQSNTVGSVIEYQCDPGHLLLGPASRTCLQSGFFSDFAPKCSYLECGFPANIANGGYSLMNGTRNFQSIVQYFCLDSFVLVGRSELMCDADRKWDGPPPRCDPLLCHNPPSIAHGNVTVTVNSTVLGTTAEYLCEDAYKLIGESIITCDSTGFWTSKPPTCELDKEKLYNARIESKHKRNRASIAARLNMGGIIALGIFGGFVFLAVIISIVVIIVRRNSNNQDSLDSISTYDSAGSREKLYQQQCWTGHSGNLHPLPSQLKETDQRKALSDGMRIPSGSAQEHHRHHVNVHRDSDISLETSTSTSRWCPKHEKRGRY
;
A
#
# COMPACT_ATOMS: atom_id res chain seq x y z
N MET A 1 4.79 -43.85 29.31
CA MET A 1 4.85 -42.49 29.90
C MET A 1 6.10 -41.73 29.50
N LEU A 2 7.28 -42.33 29.44
CA LEU A 2 8.53 -41.66 28.97
C LEU A 2 8.54 -41.31 27.46
N LEU A 3 7.83 -42.03 26.62
CA LEU A 3 7.75 -41.77 25.16
C LEU A 3 6.84 -40.57 24.82
N TRP A 4 5.87 -40.24 25.69
CA TRP A 4 5.00 -39.05 25.53
C TRP A 4 5.68 -37.76 25.99
N ILE A 5 6.64 -37.82 26.90
CA ILE A 5 7.43 -36.67 27.34
C ILE A 5 8.51 -36.29 26.32
N LEU A 6 9.01 -37.24 25.53
CA LEU A 6 9.97 -37.02 24.44
C LEU A 6 9.30 -36.47 23.17
N LEU A 7 8.01 -36.71 22.95
CA LEU A 7 7.26 -36.17 21.82
C LEU A 7 6.68 -34.77 22.08
N ALA A 8 6.53 -34.35 23.35
CA ALA A 8 6.05 -33.04 23.72
C ALA A 8 7.14 -31.93 23.61
N ASN A 9 8.41 -32.30 23.42
CA ASN A 9 9.52 -31.35 23.28
C ASN A 9 9.91 -31.02 21.83
N LEU A 10 9.11 -31.41 20.83
CA LEU A 10 9.54 -31.29 19.42
C LEU A 10 8.82 -30.25 18.58
N PHE A 11 8.00 -29.36 19.18
CA PHE A 11 7.40 -28.23 18.46
C PHE A 11 7.38 -26.97 19.29
N ILE A 12 8.54 -26.50 19.79
CA ILE A 12 8.71 -25.08 19.97
C ILE A 12 8.95 -24.54 18.57
N THR A 13 7.91 -24.15 17.89
CA THR A 13 8.03 -23.30 16.70
C THR A 13 8.63 -21.99 17.19
N VAL A 14 9.95 -21.84 17.05
CA VAL A 14 10.61 -20.55 17.25
C VAL A 14 10.03 -19.62 16.20
N LEU A 15 9.09 -18.76 16.60
CA LEU A 15 8.49 -17.75 15.74
C LEU A 15 9.59 -16.76 15.34
N SER A 16 9.94 -16.76 14.05
CA SER A 16 10.83 -15.78 13.44
C SER A 16 10.06 -14.49 13.15
N CYS A 17 10.64 -13.34 13.44
CA CYS A 17 10.02 -12.04 13.12
C CYS A 17 10.17 -11.61 11.67
N GLY A 18 10.83 -12.39 10.82
CA GLY A 18 11.22 -11.93 9.48
C GLY A 18 12.22 -10.75 9.52
N TYR A 19 12.57 -10.22 8.38
CA TYR A 19 13.50 -9.09 8.30
C TYR A 19 12.86 -7.80 8.87
N PRO A 20 13.56 -7.02 9.74
CA PRO A 20 12.97 -5.86 10.42
C PRO A 20 12.75 -4.62 9.53
N GLY A 21 13.11 -4.68 8.25
CA GLY A 21 13.19 -3.53 7.35
C GLY A 21 14.44 -2.68 7.61
N SER A 22 15.00 -2.08 6.55
CA SER A 22 16.06 -1.08 6.64
C SER A 22 15.75 0.11 5.74
N PRO A 23 15.92 1.35 6.23
CA PRO A 23 15.79 2.53 5.38
C PRO A 23 16.96 2.62 4.39
N SER A 24 16.81 3.44 3.35
CA SER A 24 17.93 3.88 2.53
C SER A 24 19.04 4.50 3.39
N HIS A 25 20.25 4.52 2.90
CA HIS A 25 21.42 5.10 3.59
C HIS A 25 21.64 4.56 5.01
N SER A 26 21.38 3.26 5.23
CA SER A 26 21.53 2.64 6.55
C SER A 26 22.25 1.31 6.56
N VAL A 27 22.65 0.92 7.76
CA VAL A 27 23.13 -0.43 8.09
C VAL A 27 22.31 -0.93 9.27
N VAL A 28 21.80 -2.16 9.18
CA VAL A 28 21.13 -2.86 10.27
C VAL A 28 22.03 -3.99 10.74
N THR A 29 22.29 -4.04 12.03
CA THR A 29 23.09 -5.09 12.67
C THR A 29 22.24 -5.84 13.69
N PHE A 30 22.48 -7.13 13.81
CA PHE A 30 21.77 -8.01 14.75
C PHE A 30 22.72 -8.46 15.87
N ASN A 31 22.17 -8.69 17.05
CA ASN A 31 22.91 -9.26 18.18
C ASN A 31 23.03 -10.80 18.13
N THR A 32 22.35 -11.45 17.17
CA THR A 32 22.31 -12.90 16.96
C THR A 32 22.38 -13.21 15.46
N ASP A 33 22.89 -14.40 15.10
CA ASP A 33 23.01 -14.82 13.69
C ASP A 33 21.67 -15.20 13.06
N SER A 34 20.65 -15.46 13.86
CA SER A 34 19.30 -15.83 13.41
C SER A 34 18.26 -14.85 13.93
N VAL A 35 17.28 -14.49 13.08
CA VAL A 35 16.19 -13.56 13.42
C VAL A 35 15.07 -14.32 14.12
N GLN A 36 15.21 -14.49 15.44
CA GLN A 36 14.24 -15.20 16.27
C GLN A 36 13.79 -14.31 17.45
N THR A 37 12.82 -14.76 18.21
CA THR A 37 12.38 -14.07 19.44
C THR A 37 13.55 -13.72 20.33
N GLY A 38 13.65 -12.47 20.77
CA GLY A 38 14.75 -11.92 21.56
C GLY A 38 15.87 -11.28 20.74
N THR A 39 15.87 -11.42 19.41
CA THR A 39 16.83 -10.71 18.53
C THR A 39 16.60 -9.21 18.58
N VAL A 40 17.71 -8.46 18.71
CA VAL A 40 17.71 -6.99 18.64
C VAL A 40 18.33 -6.54 17.33
N ALA A 41 17.55 -5.80 16.54
CA ALA A 41 18.02 -5.09 15.35
C ALA A 41 18.47 -3.67 15.77
N THR A 42 19.70 -3.30 15.44
CA THR A 42 20.26 -1.97 15.69
C THR A 42 20.51 -1.26 14.38
N TYR A 43 19.99 -0.03 14.26
CA TYR A 43 20.04 0.80 13.05
C TYR A 43 21.11 1.88 13.18
N ARG A 44 21.85 2.10 12.10
CA ARG A 44 22.81 3.19 11.97
C ARG A 44 22.72 3.77 10.56
N CYS A 45 22.59 5.10 10.48
CA CYS A 45 22.63 5.80 9.20
C CYS A 45 24.07 5.99 8.70
N ASP A 46 24.21 6.15 7.39
CA ASP A 46 25.46 6.55 6.77
C ASP A 46 25.85 7.98 7.23
N PRO A 47 27.12 8.37 7.15
CA PRO A 47 27.58 9.70 7.57
C PRO A 47 26.78 10.82 6.88
N GLY A 48 26.41 11.84 7.64
CA GLY A 48 25.61 12.98 7.15
C GLY A 48 24.11 12.80 7.24
N PHE A 49 23.62 11.59 7.56
CA PHE A 49 22.19 11.33 7.74
C PHE A 49 21.84 11.18 9.23
N ASP A 50 20.73 11.77 9.62
CA ASP A 50 20.14 11.65 10.95
C ASP A 50 19.17 10.47 11.01
N LEU A 51 19.22 9.70 12.10
CA LEU A 51 18.28 8.62 12.34
C LEU A 51 17.03 9.18 13.05
N LEU A 52 15.89 9.13 12.37
CA LEU A 52 14.60 9.46 12.96
C LEU A 52 13.81 8.19 13.21
N GLY A 53 13.50 7.94 14.48
CA GLY A 53 12.78 6.74 14.92
C GLY A 53 13.61 5.88 15.89
N PRO A 54 13.21 4.62 16.13
CA PRO A 54 13.85 3.77 17.10
C PRO A 54 15.24 3.29 16.62
N ILE A 55 16.28 3.57 17.42
CA ILE A 55 17.64 3.09 17.15
C ILE A 55 17.74 1.57 17.24
N ARG A 56 16.90 0.94 18.07
CA ARG A 56 16.84 -0.51 18.29
C ARG A 56 15.42 -1.02 18.25
N ARG A 57 15.23 -2.22 17.70
CA ARG A 57 13.97 -2.92 17.70
C ARG A 57 14.19 -4.35 18.18
N LEU A 58 13.25 -4.85 18.98
CA LEU A 58 13.27 -6.19 19.56
C LEU A 58 12.24 -7.08 18.86
N CYS A 59 12.65 -8.28 18.46
CA CYS A 59 11.74 -9.34 18.01
C CYS A 59 11.06 -9.95 19.23
N VAL A 60 9.71 -9.85 19.30
CA VAL A 60 8.91 -10.41 20.41
C VAL A 60 8.22 -11.71 20.02
N GLU A 61 7.69 -12.43 21.01
CA GLU A 61 7.13 -13.78 20.87
C GLU A 61 5.99 -13.92 19.85
N ASN A 62 5.28 -12.87 19.57
CA ASN A 62 4.22 -12.86 18.55
C ASN A 62 4.72 -12.67 17.11
N GLY A 63 6.03 -12.73 16.86
CA GLY A 63 6.62 -12.58 15.53
C GLY A 63 6.68 -11.13 15.03
N THR A 64 6.55 -10.13 15.90
CA THR A 64 6.59 -8.71 15.52
C THR A 64 7.81 -7.99 16.09
N TRP A 65 8.19 -6.88 15.46
CA TRP A 65 9.26 -6.00 15.91
C TRP A 65 8.71 -4.83 16.70
N ILE A 66 9.23 -4.60 17.92
CA ILE A 66 8.88 -3.47 18.78
C ILE A 66 10.10 -2.58 19.04
N PRO A 67 9.96 -1.22 19.06
CA PRO A 67 8.76 -0.45 18.71
C PRO A 67 8.30 -0.67 17.27
N ILE A 68 7.01 -0.45 17.00
CA ILE A 68 6.43 -0.53 15.65
C ILE A 68 6.99 0.61 14.79
N GLY A 69 7.24 0.33 13.51
CA GLY A 69 7.78 1.29 12.55
C GLY A 69 9.28 1.10 12.30
N VAL A 70 9.66 1.18 11.04
CA VAL A 70 11.07 1.20 10.61
C VAL A 70 11.56 2.63 10.75
N PRO A 71 12.74 2.88 11.35
CA PRO A 71 13.30 4.23 11.37
C PRO A 71 13.61 4.70 9.95
N VAL A 72 13.90 5.99 9.78
CA VAL A 72 14.32 6.57 8.51
C VAL A 72 15.65 7.29 8.68
N CYS A 73 16.52 7.23 7.67
CA CYS A 73 17.75 7.99 7.59
C CYS A 73 17.52 9.16 6.66
N VAL A 74 17.57 10.37 7.19
CA VAL A 74 17.24 11.60 6.48
C VAL A 74 18.32 12.65 6.68
N MET A 75 18.45 13.56 5.71
CA MET A 75 19.36 14.68 5.79
C MET A 75 18.56 15.98 6.00
N ASN A 76 19.02 16.85 6.89
CA ASN A 76 18.51 18.21 7.02
C ASN A 76 19.04 19.07 5.88
N VAL A 77 18.21 19.40 4.91
CA VAL A 77 18.57 20.20 3.75
C VAL A 77 18.35 21.70 3.94
N ALA A 78 17.80 22.12 5.08
CA ALA A 78 17.56 23.54 5.40
C ALA A 78 18.78 24.24 6.03
N ALA A 79 19.68 23.47 6.65
CA ALA A 79 20.81 24.05 7.40
C ALA A 79 21.65 25.00 6.55
N GLY A 80 21.83 26.23 7.05
CA GLY A 80 22.62 27.28 6.39
C GLY A 80 22.03 27.84 5.10
N LYS A 81 20.79 27.52 4.73
CA LYS A 81 20.12 28.03 3.53
C LYS A 81 19.54 29.43 3.75
N ALA A 82 19.24 30.12 2.64
CA ALA A 82 18.63 31.45 2.71
C ALA A 82 17.20 31.36 3.21
N ALA A 83 16.88 32.11 4.24
CA ALA A 83 15.55 32.19 4.82
C ALA A 83 15.00 33.61 4.78
N MET A 84 13.69 33.75 4.78
CA MET A 84 12.95 35.03 4.88
C MET A 84 11.74 34.86 5.79
N GLN A 85 11.24 35.99 6.28
CA GLN A 85 10.03 36.05 7.10
C GLN A 85 9.22 37.30 6.81
N SER A 86 7.98 37.38 7.28
CA SER A 86 7.04 38.43 7.00
C SER A 86 7.54 39.82 7.48
N SER A 87 8.11 39.88 8.67
CA SER A 87 8.73 41.06 9.25
C SER A 87 9.88 40.69 10.19
N ILE A 88 10.68 41.62 10.63
CA ILE A 88 11.82 41.38 11.52
C ILE A 88 11.69 42.26 12.76
N LEU A 89 11.42 41.67 13.91
CA LEU A 89 11.42 42.32 15.19
C LEU A 89 12.81 42.26 15.82
N ALA A 90 13.38 43.43 16.12
CA ALA A 90 14.69 43.57 16.75
C ALA A 90 15.80 42.81 16.00
N LYS A 91 16.51 41.88 16.67
CA LYS A 91 17.59 41.06 16.09
C LYS A 91 17.13 39.68 15.59
N GLY A 92 15.83 39.42 15.56
CA GLY A 92 15.25 38.11 15.20
C GLY A 92 15.23 37.88 13.70
N ILE A 93 16.41 37.87 13.05
CA ILE A 93 16.57 37.64 11.61
C ILE A 93 16.19 36.22 11.18
N PRO A 94 15.64 36.00 9.97
CA PRO A 94 15.12 34.70 9.53
C PRO A 94 16.17 33.59 9.47
N GLN A 95 17.46 33.90 9.29
CA GLN A 95 18.55 32.94 9.20
C GLN A 95 18.84 32.20 10.51
N ARG A 96 18.38 32.73 11.65
CA ARG A 96 18.54 32.06 12.96
C ARG A 96 17.80 30.74 13.07
N ALA A 97 16.77 30.55 12.26
CA ALA A 97 16.03 29.31 12.22
C ALA A 97 16.74 28.18 11.41
N VAL A 98 17.90 28.46 10.83
CA VAL A 98 18.66 27.47 10.01
C VAL A 98 20.18 27.60 10.22
N ASP A 99 20.62 28.17 11.34
CA ASP A 99 22.03 28.40 11.64
C ASP A 99 22.71 27.20 12.33
N GLY A 100 21.95 26.17 12.66
CA GLY A 100 22.41 24.95 13.33
C GLY A 100 22.55 25.10 14.84
N SER A 101 22.11 26.22 15.41
CA SER A 101 22.14 26.46 16.82
C SER A 101 21.04 25.71 17.54
N THR A 102 21.36 24.56 18.14
CA THR A 102 20.43 23.80 18.99
C THR A 102 20.47 24.27 20.44
N SER A 103 20.83 25.55 20.68
CA SER A 103 20.85 26.12 22.01
C SER A 103 19.50 25.98 22.68
N ARG A 104 19.50 25.49 23.92
CA ARG A 104 18.31 25.44 24.78
C ARG A 104 17.93 26.77 25.40
N ASP A 105 18.80 27.77 25.26
CA ASP A 105 18.54 29.16 25.65
C ASP A 105 17.76 29.85 24.56
N PHE A 106 16.43 29.81 24.65
CA PHE A 106 15.50 30.47 23.75
C PHE A 106 15.47 31.99 23.99
N ALA A 107 16.68 32.61 24.10
CA ALA A 107 16.81 34.05 24.21
C ALA A 107 16.45 34.70 22.85
N ALA A 108 16.01 35.95 22.88
CA ALA A 108 15.66 36.73 21.67
C ALA A 108 16.80 36.77 20.62
N ASP A 109 18.04 36.54 21.05
CA ASP A 109 19.22 36.57 20.18
C ASP A 109 19.54 35.22 19.50
N THR A 110 18.85 34.15 19.81
CA THR A 110 19.06 32.79 19.20
C THR A 110 17.93 32.36 18.27
N CYS A 111 16.79 33.06 18.25
CA CYS A 111 15.62 32.70 17.47
C CYS A 111 15.22 33.83 16.50
N THR A 112 14.45 33.48 15.48
CA THR A 112 13.76 34.47 14.64
C THR A 112 12.69 35.18 15.46
N SER A 113 12.25 36.36 15.04
CA SER A 113 11.09 37.01 15.59
C SER A 113 10.45 37.94 14.57
N THR A 114 9.15 37.76 14.31
CA THR A 114 8.33 38.71 13.51
C THR A 114 7.69 39.73 14.41
N ASP A 115 7.23 40.82 13.84
CA ASP A 115 6.25 41.70 14.50
C ASP A 115 4.96 40.94 14.79
N VAL A 116 4.03 41.57 15.48
CA VAL A 116 2.71 40.99 15.79
C VAL A 116 1.80 41.16 14.58
N GLU A 117 1.51 40.09 13.90
CA GLU A 117 0.77 40.03 12.62
C GLU A 117 -0.41 39.06 12.69
N ILE A 118 -1.36 39.20 11.75
CA ILE A 118 -2.52 38.29 11.65
C ILE A 118 -2.11 36.89 11.18
N VAL A 119 -1.20 36.81 10.18
CA VAL A 119 -0.67 35.55 9.63
C VAL A 119 0.83 35.71 9.42
N PRO A 120 1.65 35.69 10.47
CA PRO A 120 3.09 35.77 10.32
C PRO A 120 3.58 34.48 9.65
N TRP A 121 4.62 34.64 8.82
CA TRP A 121 5.21 33.52 8.09
C TRP A 121 6.74 33.58 8.08
N TRP A 122 7.34 32.43 7.94
CA TRP A 122 8.75 32.20 7.68
C TRP A 122 8.91 31.18 6.57
N TYR A 123 9.93 31.31 5.73
CA TYR A 123 10.27 30.27 4.76
C TYR A 123 11.78 30.14 4.57
N VAL A 124 12.19 28.95 4.10
CA VAL A 124 13.54 28.65 3.64
C VAL A 124 13.53 28.27 2.15
N ASN A 125 14.54 28.78 1.43
CA ASN A 125 14.82 28.40 0.04
C ASN A 125 15.90 27.32 0.01
N LEU A 126 15.53 26.10 -0.33
CA LEU A 126 16.43 24.95 -0.39
C LEU A 126 17.34 24.99 -1.63
N LEU A 127 17.10 25.94 -2.57
CA LEU A 127 17.76 26.14 -3.87
C LEU A 127 17.40 25.09 -4.94
N GLU A 128 17.00 23.92 -4.57
CA GLU A 128 16.56 22.83 -5.44
C GLU A 128 15.31 22.14 -4.87
N PRO A 129 14.46 21.54 -5.71
CA PRO A 129 13.28 20.85 -5.21
C PRO A 129 13.65 19.48 -4.63
N PHE A 130 13.25 19.26 -3.38
CA PHE A 130 13.34 17.97 -2.69
C PHE A 130 11.96 17.39 -2.42
N ILE A 131 11.85 16.07 -2.39
CA ILE A 131 10.69 15.39 -1.80
C ILE A 131 10.85 15.45 -0.29
N ILE A 132 10.00 16.23 0.37
CA ILE A 132 10.09 16.47 1.81
C ILE A 132 9.27 15.42 2.56
N GLN A 133 9.92 14.74 3.51
CA GLN A 133 9.28 13.72 4.34
C GLN A 133 8.78 14.28 5.66
N LEU A 134 9.60 15.14 6.29
CA LEU A 134 9.30 15.67 7.61
C LEU A 134 9.88 17.08 7.74
N VAL A 135 9.11 17.98 8.34
CA VAL A 135 9.58 19.27 8.82
C VAL A 135 9.49 19.27 10.35
N ARG A 136 10.57 19.62 11.03
CA ARG A 136 10.60 19.88 12.47
C ARG A 136 10.81 21.35 12.70
N VAL A 137 10.04 21.94 13.60
CA VAL A 137 10.15 23.35 13.98
C VAL A 137 10.26 23.45 15.49
N ASP A 138 11.33 24.07 15.95
CA ASP A 138 11.58 24.37 17.34
C ASP A 138 11.21 25.83 17.57
N PHE A 139 10.07 26.06 18.22
CA PHE A 139 9.55 27.42 18.42
C PHE A 139 10.19 28.09 19.60
N GLY A 140 10.49 29.39 19.44
CA GLY A 140 10.85 30.30 20.50
C GLY A 140 9.62 30.78 21.29
N ARG A 141 9.87 31.61 22.29
CA ARG A 141 8.81 32.19 23.10
C ARG A 141 7.95 33.10 22.27
N PRO A 142 6.66 32.82 22.10
CA PRO A 142 5.78 33.75 21.41
C PRO A 142 5.67 35.05 22.23
N CYS A 143 5.96 36.15 21.59
CA CYS A 143 5.73 37.44 22.21
C CYS A 143 4.22 37.62 22.47
N CYS A 144 3.88 38.02 23.70
CA CYS A 144 2.53 38.48 24.05
C CYS A 144 1.38 37.48 23.91
N ALA A 145 1.65 36.19 23.86
CA ALA A 145 0.63 35.20 23.65
C ALA A 145 -0.21 34.97 24.92
N ASN A 146 -1.45 35.28 24.79
CA ASN A 146 -2.54 34.88 25.68
C ASN A 146 -2.82 33.40 25.51
N ASN A 147 -1.93 32.49 25.79
CA ASN A 147 -2.14 31.03 25.84
C ASN A 147 -3.26 30.44 24.90
N LEU A 148 -3.58 31.15 23.82
CA LEU A 148 -4.60 30.77 22.87
C LEU A 148 -4.04 29.75 21.87
N PRO A 149 -4.84 28.78 21.46
CA PRO A 149 -4.40 27.83 20.43
C PRO A 149 -4.23 28.56 19.08
N ALA A 150 -3.18 28.19 18.36
CA ALA A 150 -2.93 28.64 17.00
C ALA A 150 -2.84 27.44 16.05
N THR A 151 -3.04 27.69 14.76
CA THR A 151 -2.84 26.68 13.72
C THR A 151 -1.53 26.97 12.99
N VAL A 152 -0.57 26.06 13.12
CA VAL A 152 0.67 26.08 12.34
C VAL A 152 0.45 25.31 11.05
N VAL A 153 0.68 25.94 9.90
CA VAL A 153 0.56 25.34 8.57
C VAL A 153 1.93 25.31 7.92
N VAL A 154 2.38 24.11 7.59
CA VAL A 154 3.62 23.90 6.84
C VAL A 154 3.28 23.61 5.38
N ARG A 155 3.89 24.35 4.45
CA ARG A 155 3.70 24.21 3.01
C ARG A 155 5.03 23.98 2.31
N VAL A 156 4.98 23.17 1.24
CA VAL A 156 6.15 22.81 0.41
C VAL A 156 5.77 22.99 -1.05
N GLY A 157 6.60 23.67 -1.83
CA GLY A 157 6.37 23.83 -3.26
C GLY A 157 7.39 24.73 -3.93
N ASN A 158 7.10 25.15 -5.16
CA ASN A 158 8.03 25.94 -5.98
C ASN A 158 7.55 27.39 -6.20
N SER A 159 6.39 27.76 -5.70
CA SER A 159 5.88 29.13 -5.79
C SER A 159 6.49 30.00 -4.70
N ARG A 160 7.31 30.98 -5.09
CA ARG A 160 7.88 31.99 -4.19
C ARG A 160 7.00 33.25 -4.08
N PRO A 161 6.42 33.75 -5.17
CA PRO A 161 5.60 34.97 -5.08
C PRO A 161 4.38 34.81 -4.18
N ASP A 162 3.79 33.62 -4.20
CA ASP A 162 2.67 33.25 -3.35
C ASP A 162 2.95 31.92 -2.66
N LEU A 163 3.43 32.00 -1.43
CA LEU A 163 3.71 30.81 -0.61
C LEU A 163 2.43 30.07 -0.22
N SER A 164 1.28 30.74 -0.21
CA SER A 164 -0.01 30.13 0.13
C SER A 164 -0.54 29.23 -0.98
N ALA A 165 -0.08 29.41 -2.22
CA ALA A 165 -0.38 28.53 -3.34
C ALA A 165 0.34 27.17 -3.27
N ASN A 166 1.40 27.07 -2.47
CA ASN A 166 2.13 25.81 -2.31
C ASN A 166 1.28 24.76 -1.56
N PRO A 167 1.38 23.46 -1.93
CA PRO A 167 0.70 22.38 -1.23
C PRO A 167 0.99 22.35 0.27
N VAL A 168 -0.01 21.98 1.05
CA VAL A 168 0.14 21.77 2.50
C VAL A 168 0.82 20.42 2.75
N CYS A 169 1.96 20.45 3.43
CA CYS A 169 2.61 19.25 3.95
C CYS A 169 1.82 18.71 5.16
N ASN A 170 1.60 19.57 6.17
CA ASN A 170 0.85 19.21 7.36
C ASN A 170 0.35 20.45 8.12
N ARG A 171 -0.55 20.22 9.09
CA ARG A 171 -1.10 21.23 9.98
C ARG A 171 -1.08 20.75 11.44
N PHE A 172 -0.82 21.65 12.35
CA PHE A 172 -0.96 21.42 13.78
C PHE A 172 -1.86 22.49 14.36
N THR A 173 -2.90 22.11 15.10
CA THR A 173 -3.75 23.05 15.83
C THR A 173 -3.63 22.79 17.32
N GLY A 174 -3.15 23.77 18.06
CA GLY A 174 -2.92 23.65 19.48
C GLY A 174 -2.11 24.79 20.06
N ARG A 175 -1.68 24.64 21.29
CA ARG A 175 -0.78 25.59 21.93
C ARG A 175 0.64 25.38 21.44
N ILE A 176 1.31 26.47 21.06
CA ILE A 176 2.73 26.48 20.75
C ILE A 176 3.48 26.70 22.05
N GLU A 177 4.29 25.74 22.44
CA GLU A 177 5.08 25.76 23.68
C GLU A 177 6.55 26.02 23.35
N GLU A 178 7.18 26.94 24.11
CA GLU A 178 8.61 27.22 24.02
C GLU A 178 9.42 25.94 24.29
N GLY A 179 10.40 25.65 23.41
CA GLY A 179 11.31 24.50 23.59
C GLY A 179 10.69 23.14 23.32
N ARG A 180 9.42 23.08 22.89
CA ARG A 180 8.80 21.85 22.46
C ARG A 180 8.81 21.75 20.94
N PRO A 181 9.60 20.84 20.35
CA PRO A 181 9.61 20.67 18.90
C PRO A 181 8.26 20.18 18.38
N LEU A 182 7.79 20.76 17.29
CA LEU A 182 6.66 20.26 16.53
C LEU A 182 7.15 19.52 15.30
N PHE A 183 6.59 18.35 15.06
CA PHE A 183 6.92 17.50 13.92
C PHE A 183 5.75 17.49 12.93
N PHE A 184 6.06 17.79 11.68
CA PHE A 184 5.11 17.86 10.56
C PHE A 184 5.48 16.82 9.50
N PRO A 185 5.12 15.53 9.69
CA PRO A 185 5.30 14.54 8.62
C PRO A 185 4.39 14.91 7.46
N CYS A 186 4.94 14.98 6.24
CA CYS A 186 4.15 15.28 5.05
C CYS A 186 3.25 14.10 4.73
N THR A 187 1.94 14.34 4.66
CA THR A 187 0.91 13.30 4.46
C THR A 187 0.82 12.81 3.02
N SER A 188 1.42 13.54 2.08
CA SER A 188 1.55 13.19 0.66
C SER A 188 2.97 13.46 0.21
N THR A 189 3.38 12.84 -0.90
CA THR A 189 4.65 13.13 -1.57
C THR A 189 4.61 14.54 -2.13
N VAL A 190 5.11 15.51 -1.35
CA VAL A 190 5.22 16.90 -1.78
C VAL A 190 6.67 17.22 -2.11
N SER A 191 6.88 17.81 -3.29
CA SER A 191 8.20 18.25 -3.74
C SER A 191 8.24 19.75 -3.92
N GLY A 192 9.32 20.38 -3.46
CA GLY A 192 9.51 21.80 -3.62
C GLY A 192 10.83 22.33 -3.14
N ALA A 193 11.23 23.48 -3.67
CA ALA A 193 12.41 24.21 -3.25
C ALA A 193 12.12 25.20 -2.11
N PHE A 194 10.87 25.50 -1.82
CA PHE A 194 10.46 26.40 -0.74
C PHE A 194 9.66 25.64 0.31
N VAL A 195 10.08 25.75 1.55
CA VAL A 195 9.37 25.25 2.72
C VAL A 195 8.98 26.44 3.58
N SER A 196 7.69 26.61 3.81
CA SER A 196 7.17 27.76 4.59
C SER A 196 6.37 27.30 5.79
N VAL A 197 6.46 28.09 6.85
CA VAL A 197 5.71 27.95 8.11
C VAL A 197 4.86 29.17 8.28
N HIS A 198 3.56 29.01 8.38
CA HIS A 198 2.58 30.04 8.60
C HIS A 198 1.87 29.80 9.93
N VAL A 199 1.56 30.84 10.67
CA VAL A 199 0.77 30.73 11.90
C VAL A 199 -0.54 31.48 11.74
N GLU A 200 -1.65 30.77 11.86
CA GLU A 200 -3.01 31.30 11.87
C GLU A 200 -3.52 31.26 13.31
N ALA A 201 -3.78 32.43 13.89
CA ALA A 201 -4.27 32.55 15.26
C ALA A 201 -5.50 33.44 15.32
N PRO A 202 -6.38 33.29 16.34
CA PRO A 202 -7.57 34.13 16.50
C PRO A 202 -7.26 35.61 16.74
N THR A 203 -6.06 35.90 17.23
CA THR A 203 -5.54 37.25 17.51
C THR A 203 -4.18 37.38 16.83
N PRO A 204 -3.74 38.61 16.50
CA PRO A 204 -2.41 38.85 15.95
C PRO A 204 -1.33 38.18 16.79
N PHE A 205 -0.37 37.56 16.13
CA PHE A 205 0.66 36.67 16.71
C PHE A 205 2.06 37.05 16.23
N SER A 206 3.07 36.92 17.06
CA SER A 206 4.48 37.03 16.68
C SER A 206 5.09 35.66 16.51
N LEU A 207 5.56 35.35 15.30
CA LEU A 207 6.23 34.06 15.02
C LEU A 207 7.69 34.12 15.46
N SER A 208 8.10 33.16 16.29
CA SER A 208 9.48 32.97 16.69
C SER A 208 9.89 31.50 16.50
N ILE A 209 10.92 31.29 15.69
CA ILE A 209 11.49 29.97 15.39
C ILE A 209 12.96 29.99 15.80
N CYS A 210 13.37 29.06 16.64
CA CYS A 210 14.77 28.92 17.06
C CYS A 210 15.55 28.03 16.10
N GLU A 211 14.93 26.92 15.61
CA GLU A 211 15.53 26.10 14.58
C GLU A 211 14.44 25.40 13.76
N ALA A 212 14.66 25.26 12.47
CA ALA A 212 13.80 24.54 11.54
C ALA A 212 14.62 23.52 10.76
N PHE A 213 14.18 22.28 10.80
CA PHE A 213 14.81 21.18 10.10
C PHE A 213 13.86 20.73 8.98
N VAL A 214 14.40 20.56 7.78
CA VAL A 214 13.67 20.02 6.64
C VAL A 214 14.35 18.74 6.22
N TYR A 215 13.67 17.62 6.41
CA TYR A 215 14.22 16.30 6.24
C TYR A 215 13.77 15.63 4.96
N THR A 216 14.73 15.07 4.23
CA THR A 216 14.54 14.23 3.04
C THR A 216 15.58 13.10 3.03
N ASP A 217 15.20 11.95 2.43
CA ASP A 217 16.11 10.86 2.08
C ASP A 217 16.58 10.95 0.60
N GLN A 218 16.03 11.90 -0.16
CA GLN A 218 16.30 12.09 -1.58
C GLN A 218 17.46 13.06 -1.79
N VAL A 219 18.63 12.71 -1.28
CA VAL A 219 19.88 13.47 -1.43
C VAL A 219 20.93 12.55 -2.04
N VAL A 220 21.69 13.07 -2.98
CA VAL A 220 22.91 12.39 -3.50
C VAL A 220 24.07 12.75 -2.56
N PRO A 221 24.52 11.85 -1.69
CA PRO A 221 25.67 12.12 -0.84
C PRO A 221 26.97 12.13 -1.66
N VAL A 222 27.98 12.81 -1.15
CA VAL A 222 29.26 12.98 -1.85
C VAL A 222 30.00 11.65 -2.13
N GLU A 223 29.68 10.61 -1.39
CA GLU A 223 30.23 9.26 -1.54
C GLU A 223 29.75 8.57 -2.84
N GLN A 224 28.64 9.03 -3.41
CA GLN A 224 28.16 8.56 -4.74
C GLN A 224 28.82 9.27 -5.91
N CYS A 225 29.58 10.32 -5.62
CA CYS A 225 30.31 11.08 -6.63
C CYS A 225 31.64 10.39 -7.01
N PRO A 226 32.20 10.68 -8.18
CA PRO A 226 33.54 10.24 -8.53
C PRO A 226 34.56 10.69 -7.49
N GLN A 227 35.36 9.75 -6.99
CA GLN A 227 36.45 9.99 -6.06
C GLN A 227 37.76 9.90 -6.84
N PHE A 228 38.57 10.95 -6.81
CA PHE A 228 39.89 10.98 -7.42
C PHE A 228 40.93 11.16 -6.32
N GLU A 229 42.02 10.41 -6.34
CA GLU A 229 43.05 10.34 -5.32
C GLU A 229 43.89 11.62 -5.15
N GLN A 230 43.45 12.76 -5.59
CA GLN A 230 44.14 14.05 -5.45
C GLN A 230 43.71 14.75 -4.13
N GLU A 231 44.66 15.00 -3.24
CA GLU A 231 44.47 15.50 -1.86
C GLU A 231 43.72 16.85 -1.71
N SER A 232 43.46 17.58 -2.75
CA SER A 232 42.89 18.94 -2.68
C SER A 232 41.59 19.15 -3.45
N ILE A 233 40.94 18.05 -3.88
CA ILE A 233 39.62 18.11 -4.52
C ILE A 233 38.57 18.08 -3.43
N THR A 234 37.71 19.09 -3.39
CA THR A 234 36.53 19.10 -2.53
C THR A 234 35.30 18.93 -3.38
N THR A 235 34.37 18.08 -2.92
CA THR A 235 33.16 17.75 -3.64
C THR A 235 31.94 18.35 -2.95
N ALA A 236 30.94 18.77 -3.73
CA ALA A 236 29.60 19.09 -3.26
C ALA A 236 28.59 18.57 -4.26
N THR A 237 27.37 18.34 -3.81
CA THR A 237 26.28 17.85 -4.64
C THR A 237 25.16 18.89 -4.75
N TYR A 238 24.56 19.00 -5.92
CA TYR A 238 23.43 19.87 -6.19
C TYR A 238 22.64 19.34 -7.38
N ASN A 239 21.32 19.33 -7.27
CA ASN A 239 20.39 18.90 -8.33
C ASN A 239 20.81 17.57 -8.99
N SER A 240 21.10 16.56 -8.18
CA SER A 240 21.51 15.21 -8.62
C SER A 240 22.80 15.19 -9.44
N LYS A 241 23.68 16.18 -9.26
CA LYS A 241 24.99 16.27 -9.91
C LYS A 241 26.07 16.46 -8.85
N CYS A 242 27.29 16.07 -9.23
CA CYS A 242 28.50 16.21 -8.44
C CYS A 242 29.33 17.36 -8.94
N TYR A 243 29.75 18.26 -8.08
CA TYR A 243 30.63 19.40 -8.39
C TYR A 243 31.94 19.22 -7.66
N LEU A 244 33.01 19.04 -8.43
CA LEU A 244 34.38 18.84 -7.94
C LEU A 244 35.18 20.13 -8.10
N PHE A 245 35.60 20.71 -6.99
CA PHE A 245 36.31 22.00 -6.93
C PHE A 245 37.81 21.75 -6.93
N HIS A 246 38.47 22.15 -8.02
CA HIS A 246 39.90 22.03 -8.21
C HIS A 246 40.57 23.37 -7.92
N SER A 247 41.31 23.46 -6.81
CA SER A 247 41.94 24.69 -6.34
C SER A 247 43.47 24.62 -6.19
N SER A 248 44.08 23.43 -6.31
CA SER A 248 45.52 23.22 -6.10
C SER A 248 46.36 23.37 -7.39
N HIS A 249 45.73 23.15 -8.54
CA HIS A 249 46.45 23.20 -9.84
C HIS A 249 45.60 23.99 -10.82
N PRO A 250 45.71 25.35 -10.79
CA PRO A 250 45.03 26.22 -11.71
C PRO A 250 45.39 25.85 -13.18
N ARG A 251 44.49 26.08 -14.11
CA ARG A 251 44.61 25.73 -15.53
C ARG A 251 44.02 26.82 -16.41
N THR A 252 44.47 26.89 -17.64
CA THR A 252 43.78 27.67 -18.67
C THR A 252 42.39 27.10 -18.98
N LEU A 253 41.49 27.89 -19.52
CA LEU A 253 40.11 27.45 -19.82
C LEU A 253 40.08 26.19 -20.66
N GLU A 254 40.87 26.12 -21.74
CA GLU A 254 40.96 24.95 -22.63
C GLU A 254 41.48 23.72 -21.87
N SER A 255 42.56 23.88 -21.12
CA SER A 255 43.16 22.78 -20.32
C SER A 255 42.23 22.28 -19.24
N ALA A 256 41.48 23.17 -18.57
CA ALA A 256 40.47 22.80 -17.58
C ALA A 256 39.27 22.03 -18.19
N THR A 257 38.79 22.52 -19.35
CA THR A 257 37.70 21.85 -20.09
C THR A 257 38.11 20.44 -20.53
N LYS A 258 39.31 20.30 -21.09
CA LYS A 258 39.85 19.00 -21.48
C LYS A 258 40.06 18.07 -20.32
N PHE A 259 40.53 18.61 -19.17
CA PHE A 259 40.74 17.84 -17.94
C PHE A 259 39.43 17.27 -17.41
N CYS A 260 38.36 18.09 -17.24
CA CYS A 260 37.06 17.62 -16.83
C CYS A 260 36.49 16.55 -17.79
N GLY A 261 36.66 16.76 -19.12
CA GLY A 261 36.21 15.80 -20.12
C GLY A 261 36.94 14.45 -20.06
N LEU A 262 38.25 14.44 -19.80
CA LEU A 262 39.03 13.20 -19.63
C LEU A 262 38.62 12.41 -18.36
N GLN A 263 38.06 13.08 -17.35
CA GLN A 263 37.53 12.47 -16.15
C GLN A 263 36.04 12.04 -16.28
N GLY A 264 35.45 12.15 -17.46
CA GLY A 264 34.06 11.78 -17.73
C GLY A 264 33.03 12.82 -17.28
N GLY A 265 33.47 14.05 -17.02
CA GLY A 265 32.63 15.18 -16.65
C GLY A 265 32.67 16.32 -17.67
N SER A 266 32.22 17.49 -17.28
CA SER A 266 32.35 18.74 -18.05
C SER A 266 32.78 19.89 -17.13
N LEU A 267 33.40 20.91 -17.67
CA LEU A 267 33.58 22.16 -16.92
C LEU A 267 32.21 22.77 -16.64
N VAL A 268 32.00 23.28 -15.41
CA VAL A 268 30.74 23.89 -15.02
C VAL A 268 30.34 25.01 -15.98
N HIS A 269 29.11 24.96 -16.48
CA HIS A 269 28.53 25.94 -17.42
C HIS A 269 27.01 25.97 -17.26
N GLU A 270 26.30 26.79 -18.03
CA GLU A 270 24.83 26.92 -18.00
C GLU A 270 24.27 27.24 -16.62
N THR A 271 24.81 28.25 -15.94
CA THR A 271 24.34 28.58 -14.61
C THR A 271 22.93 29.19 -14.60
N SER A 272 22.03 28.54 -13.88
CA SER A 272 20.73 29.11 -13.48
C SER A 272 20.88 29.98 -12.23
N PRO A 273 19.91 30.84 -11.87
CA PRO A 273 19.97 31.61 -10.62
C PRO A 273 20.19 30.75 -9.37
N ALA A 274 19.58 29.56 -9.32
CA ALA A 274 19.72 28.65 -8.21
C ALA A 274 21.12 28.00 -8.20
N LEU A 275 21.63 27.54 -9.34
CA LEU A 275 22.98 27.00 -9.46
C LEU A 275 24.04 28.08 -9.14
N GLN A 276 23.86 29.32 -9.66
CA GLN A 276 24.74 30.45 -9.31
C GLN A 276 24.78 30.69 -7.79
N GLY A 277 23.62 30.69 -7.13
CA GLY A 277 23.53 30.83 -5.67
C GLY A 277 24.23 29.71 -4.93
N PHE A 278 24.06 28.47 -5.37
CA PHE A 278 24.76 27.29 -4.82
C PHE A 278 26.28 27.40 -4.99
N LEU A 279 26.78 27.71 -6.20
CA LEU A 279 28.21 27.83 -6.48
C LEU A 279 28.84 28.97 -5.66
N SER A 280 28.22 30.15 -5.62
CA SER A 280 28.70 31.29 -4.85
C SER A 280 28.80 30.94 -3.35
N TRP A 281 27.79 30.21 -2.80
CA TRP A 281 27.80 29.77 -1.41
C TRP A 281 28.90 28.74 -1.13
N GLU A 282 29.07 27.75 -2.03
CA GLU A 282 30.09 26.73 -1.90
C GLU A 282 31.52 27.33 -1.97
N LEU A 283 31.73 28.28 -2.90
CA LEU A 283 33.01 29.00 -3.02
C LEU A 283 33.27 29.89 -1.81
N TYR A 284 32.24 30.59 -1.28
CA TYR A 284 32.34 31.37 -0.07
C TYR A 284 32.79 30.51 1.14
N LYS A 285 32.19 29.36 1.35
CA LYS A 285 32.54 28.46 2.43
C LYS A 285 34.01 28.03 2.35
N ARG A 286 34.49 27.71 1.16
CA ARG A 286 35.87 27.23 0.90
C ARG A 286 36.90 28.34 1.03
N HIS A 287 36.56 29.53 0.59
CA HIS A 287 37.50 30.66 0.51
C HIS A 287 37.19 31.79 1.47
N ARG A 288 36.49 31.51 2.56
CA ARG A 288 36.15 32.52 3.61
C ARG A 288 37.34 33.33 4.09
N LYS A 289 38.54 32.71 4.17
CA LYS A 289 39.74 33.35 4.64
C LYS A 289 40.58 34.03 3.52
N ASN A 290 40.31 33.71 2.29
CA ASN A 290 41.05 34.21 1.14
C ASN A 290 40.14 34.39 -0.09
N PRO A 291 39.37 35.47 -0.14
CA PRO A 291 38.30 35.68 -1.17
C PRO A 291 38.82 35.93 -2.58
N GLY A 292 40.14 36.08 -2.81
CA GLY A 292 40.74 36.38 -4.12
C GLY A 292 40.87 35.20 -5.10
N ASN A 293 40.32 34.01 -4.80
CA ASN A 293 40.41 32.84 -5.65
C ASN A 293 39.33 32.86 -6.76
N ASP A 294 39.78 32.99 -8.01
CA ASP A 294 38.90 32.98 -9.19
C ASP A 294 38.73 31.58 -9.75
N TYR A 295 37.59 31.32 -10.36
CA TYR A 295 37.24 30.06 -10.99
C TYR A 295 36.67 30.25 -12.40
N TRP A 296 36.95 29.33 -13.33
CA TRP A 296 36.33 29.32 -14.64
C TRP A 296 34.80 29.04 -14.51
N ASN A 297 34.00 29.78 -15.29
CA ASN A 297 32.55 29.55 -15.36
C ASN A 297 32.05 29.06 -16.74
N GLY A 298 32.94 28.68 -17.63
CA GLY A 298 32.58 28.09 -18.94
C GLY A 298 31.87 29.01 -19.92
N LEU A 299 31.93 30.34 -19.73
CA LEU A 299 31.32 31.30 -20.61
C LEU A 299 32.37 31.98 -21.49
N VAL A 300 32.17 32.00 -22.82
CA VAL A 300 33.10 32.54 -23.82
C VAL A 300 32.39 33.48 -24.77
N ARG A 301 33.15 34.42 -25.34
CA ARG A 301 32.66 35.33 -26.38
C ARG A 301 32.59 34.61 -27.71
N LYS A 302 31.48 34.77 -28.44
CA LYS A 302 31.35 34.21 -29.80
C LYS A 302 32.33 34.87 -30.76
N PRO A 303 33.05 34.11 -31.61
CA PRO A 303 33.97 34.65 -32.57
C PRO A 303 33.30 35.70 -33.46
N GLY A 304 33.96 36.88 -33.58
CA GLY A 304 33.48 37.96 -34.46
C GLY A 304 32.28 38.77 -33.97
N THR A 305 31.76 38.45 -32.78
CA THR A 305 30.63 39.18 -32.18
C THR A 305 30.98 39.70 -30.78
N ARG A 306 30.06 40.46 -30.18
CA ARG A 306 30.16 40.87 -28.77
C ARG A 306 29.35 39.96 -27.85
N ASP A 307 28.70 38.95 -28.42
CA ASP A 307 27.77 38.07 -27.67
C ASP A 307 28.53 37.00 -26.92
N TRP A 308 27.92 36.53 -25.84
CA TRP A 308 28.46 35.49 -24.99
C TRP A 308 27.69 34.18 -25.19
N ALA A 309 28.40 33.07 -25.17
CA ALA A 309 27.83 31.72 -25.21
C ALA A 309 28.55 30.82 -24.24
N TRP A 310 27.86 29.77 -23.82
CA TRP A 310 28.44 28.68 -23.07
C TRP A 310 29.39 27.84 -23.94
N LEU A 311 30.27 27.07 -23.31
CA LEU A 311 31.22 26.20 -24.01
C LEU A 311 30.56 25.17 -24.93
N ASP A 312 29.31 24.81 -24.67
CA ASP A 312 28.50 23.93 -25.55
C ASP A 312 27.81 24.66 -26.71
N GLY A 313 28.02 25.97 -26.85
CA GLY A 313 27.46 26.80 -27.91
C GLY A 313 26.10 27.41 -27.62
N LYS A 314 25.47 27.10 -26.49
CA LYS A 314 24.17 27.66 -26.11
C LYS A 314 24.26 29.12 -25.74
N ASP A 315 23.23 29.87 -26.05
CA ASP A 315 23.10 31.29 -25.69
C ASP A 315 22.85 31.49 -24.19
N VAL A 316 23.34 32.61 -23.66
CA VAL A 316 23.14 32.99 -22.28
C VAL A 316 21.76 33.62 -22.11
N THR A 317 20.88 32.95 -21.40
CA THR A 317 19.51 33.45 -21.11
C THR A 317 19.46 34.38 -19.92
N ILE A 318 20.29 34.14 -18.92
CA ILE A 318 20.38 34.94 -17.68
C ILE A 318 21.84 35.15 -17.36
N SER A 319 22.24 36.36 -16.99
CA SER A 319 23.62 36.72 -16.69
C SER A 319 23.79 37.27 -15.28
N PHE A 320 24.97 37.05 -14.71
CA PHE A 320 25.31 37.45 -13.34
C PHE A 320 26.59 38.31 -13.30
N TRP A 321 26.77 39.18 -14.30
CA TRP A 321 27.90 40.07 -14.35
C TRP A 321 27.94 41.00 -13.13
N SER A 322 29.11 41.06 -12.44
CA SER A 322 29.35 42.01 -11.36
C SER A 322 29.48 43.43 -11.88
N VAL A 323 30.13 43.57 -13.03
CA VAL A 323 30.23 44.80 -13.82
C VAL A 323 30.09 44.42 -15.32
N PRO A 324 29.66 45.36 -16.17
CA PRO A 324 29.56 45.08 -17.61
C PRO A 324 30.90 44.56 -18.16
N PRO A 325 30.90 43.49 -19.01
CA PRO A 325 32.11 42.89 -19.50
C PRO A 325 32.85 43.83 -20.46
N THR A 326 34.16 43.83 -20.39
CA THR A 326 35.05 44.69 -21.20
C THR A 326 35.34 44.02 -22.58
N ASN A 327 36.58 43.95 -23.01
CA ASN A 327 37.02 43.40 -24.30
C ASN A 327 37.66 41.99 -24.19
N LYS A 328 37.57 41.34 -23.02
CA LYS A 328 38.09 39.99 -22.82
C LYS A 328 37.14 38.93 -23.41
N ASN A 329 37.67 37.78 -23.73
CA ASN A 329 36.92 36.73 -24.44
C ASN A 329 36.46 35.56 -23.56
N CYS A 330 36.93 35.45 -22.35
CA CYS A 330 36.56 34.42 -21.40
C CYS A 330 36.01 35.04 -20.10
N SER A 331 35.33 34.28 -19.32
CA SER A 331 34.75 34.75 -18.04
C SER A 331 35.10 33.84 -16.88
N ARG A 332 34.99 34.40 -15.69
CA ARG A 332 35.28 33.73 -14.43
C ARG A 332 34.23 34.04 -13.36
N PHE A 333 34.11 33.20 -12.38
CA PHE A 333 33.59 33.54 -11.07
C PHE A 333 34.62 34.36 -10.31
N ASP A 334 34.33 35.59 -10.03
CA ASP A 334 35.23 36.56 -9.40
C ASP A 334 35.12 36.54 -7.88
N GLY A 335 36.13 36.00 -7.21
CA GLY A 335 36.13 35.84 -5.75
C GLY A 335 36.09 37.18 -5.00
N THR A 336 36.57 38.27 -5.60
CA THR A 336 36.54 39.61 -4.98
C THR A 336 35.14 40.25 -5.06
N ASN A 337 34.28 39.76 -5.97
CA ASN A 337 32.93 40.27 -6.21
C ASN A 337 31.83 39.22 -5.86
N GLY A 338 32.06 38.42 -4.79
CA GLY A 338 31.08 37.44 -4.32
C GLY A 338 30.81 36.31 -5.31
N TRP A 339 31.82 35.97 -6.13
CA TRP A 339 31.72 34.94 -7.18
C TRP A 339 30.62 35.23 -8.21
N LEU A 340 30.29 36.50 -8.44
CA LEU A 340 29.60 36.93 -9.64
C LEU A 340 30.57 36.90 -10.83
N TRP A 341 30.07 37.13 -12.03
CA TRP A 341 30.87 37.01 -13.25
C TRP A 341 31.69 38.24 -13.55
N SER A 342 32.92 38.02 -13.99
CA SER A 342 33.80 39.04 -14.56
C SER A 342 34.51 38.49 -15.81
N ASP A 343 34.74 39.33 -16.80
CA ASP A 343 35.50 38.90 -17.98
C ASP A 343 37.01 38.81 -17.69
N THR A 344 37.69 37.91 -18.41
CA THR A 344 39.11 37.65 -18.20
C THR A 344 39.78 37.15 -19.46
N ASP A 345 41.12 37.13 -19.47
CA ASP A 345 41.94 36.53 -20.51
C ASP A 345 41.84 35.00 -20.43
N CYS A 346 41.61 34.34 -21.58
CA CYS A 346 41.45 32.89 -21.67
C CYS A 346 42.73 32.10 -21.33
N ASN A 347 43.93 32.77 -21.45
CA ASN A 347 45.23 32.16 -21.15
C ASN A 347 45.61 32.24 -19.66
N ARG A 348 44.81 32.89 -18.83
CA ARG A 348 45.03 32.85 -17.37
C ARG A 348 44.86 31.42 -16.85
N GLU A 349 45.64 31.09 -15.84
CA GLU A 349 45.46 29.86 -15.07
C GLU A 349 44.59 30.15 -13.88
N LEU A 350 43.39 29.59 -13.86
CA LEU A 350 42.43 29.75 -12.78
C LEU A 350 42.03 28.38 -12.20
N ASN A 351 41.46 28.40 -11.01
CA ASN A 351 40.79 27.25 -10.46
C ASN A 351 39.57 26.91 -11.32
N PHE A 352 39.06 25.72 -11.21
CA PHE A 352 37.95 25.28 -12.02
C PHE A 352 37.09 24.27 -11.29
N ILE A 353 35.83 24.09 -11.76
CA ILE A 353 34.85 23.20 -11.20
C ILE A 353 34.43 22.21 -12.31
N CYS A 354 34.63 20.91 -12.06
CA CYS A 354 34.10 19.87 -12.93
C CYS A 354 32.72 19.42 -12.43
N GLU A 355 31.77 19.32 -13.33
CA GLU A 355 30.44 18.78 -13.11
C GLU A 355 30.40 17.32 -13.56
N HIS A 356 29.93 16.41 -12.70
CA HIS A 356 29.80 14.98 -12.97
C HIS A 356 28.43 14.48 -12.60
N ARG A 357 28.10 13.29 -13.09
CA ARG A 357 26.94 12.52 -12.63
C ARG A 357 27.35 11.61 -11.47
N PRO A 358 26.42 11.24 -10.58
CA PRO A 358 26.68 10.20 -9.59
C PRO A 358 27.04 8.87 -10.25
N LEU A 359 27.88 8.07 -9.61
CA LEU A 359 28.30 6.75 -10.10
C LEU A 359 27.40 5.63 -9.59
N SER A 360 26.66 5.86 -8.51
CA SER A 360 25.82 4.86 -7.87
C SER A 360 24.58 5.50 -7.25
N CYS A 361 23.62 4.67 -6.87
CA CYS A 361 22.41 5.08 -6.15
C CYS A 361 22.48 4.87 -4.64
N GLY A 362 23.67 4.55 -4.10
CA GLY A 362 23.82 4.25 -2.69
C GLY A 362 23.15 2.96 -2.26
N LYS A 363 22.87 2.85 -0.97
CA LYS A 363 22.20 1.68 -0.39
C LYS A 363 20.68 1.86 -0.52
N PRO A 364 19.99 0.91 -1.19
CA PRO A 364 18.55 0.96 -1.29
C PRO A 364 17.88 0.61 0.03
N GLU A 365 16.66 1.05 0.19
CA GLU A 365 15.79 0.59 1.26
C GLU A 365 15.38 -0.87 1.04
N ARG A 366 15.33 -1.64 2.13
CA ARG A 366 14.81 -3.00 2.13
C ARG A 366 13.56 -3.06 3.00
N PRO A 367 12.39 -3.33 2.41
CA PRO A 367 11.13 -3.39 3.13
C PRO A 367 11.10 -4.44 4.25
N LEU A 368 10.22 -4.24 5.22
CA LEU A 368 9.91 -5.23 6.26
C LEU A 368 9.44 -6.53 5.60
N ASN A 369 9.88 -7.68 6.12
CA ASN A 369 9.53 -9.02 5.62
C ASN A 369 9.84 -9.19 4.14
N SER A 370 11.03 -8.75 3.72
CA SER A 370 11.47 -8.90 2.34
C SER A 370 12.90 -9.39 2.23
N THR A 371 13.24 -9.89 1.06
CA THR A 371 14.61 -10.13 0.59
C THR A 371 14.90 -9.19 -0.56
N LEU A 372 16.10 -8.61 -0.55
CA LEU A 372 16.62 -7.75 -1.60
C LEU A 372 17.69 -8.52 -2.38
N LEU A 373 17.49 -8.68 -3.68
CA LEU A 373 18.46 -9.27 -4.60
C LEU A 373 19.16 -8.13 -5.35
N MET A 374 20.44 -7.96 -5.09
CA MET A 374 21.25 -6.88 -5.66
C MET A 374 22.66 -7.39 -5.94
N GLN A 375 23.13 -7.19 -7.16
CA GLN A 375 24.53 -7.48 -7.54
C GLN A 375 25.41 -6.24 -7.40
N SER A 376 24.85 -5.06 -7.71
CA SER A 376 25.54 -3.78 -7.70
C SER A 376 24.52 -2.65 -7.49
N ASN A 377 24.99 -1.50 -7.00
CA ASN A 377 24.22 -0.26 -6.87
C ASN A 377 24.71 0.82 -7.86
N THR A 378 25.52 0.47 -8.84
CA THR A 378 26.02 1.39 -9.87
C THR A 378 24.90 1.82 -10.83
N VAL A 379 25.06 2.95 -11.48
CA VAL A 379 24.11 3.44 -12.49
C VAL A 379 23.85 2.39 -13.57
N GLY A 380 22.58 2.10 -13.83
CA GLY A 380 22.13 1.08 -14.77
C GLY A 380 21.88 -0.30 -14.15
N SER A 381 22.32 -0.56 -12.90
CA SER A 381 22.01 -1.82 -12.22
C SER A 381 20.54 -1.90 -11.80
N VAL A 382 20.01 -3.13 -11.78
CA VAL A 382 18.65 -3.44 -11.36
C VAL A 382 18.71 -4.16 -10.00
N ILE A 383 17.82 -3.78 -9.12
CA ILE A 383 17.57 -4.45 -7.83
C ILE A 383 16.18 -5.07 -7.85
N GLU A 384 16.03 -6.23 -7.23
CA GLU A 384 14.77 -6.96 -7.18
C GLU A 384 14.34 -7.19 -5.74
N TYR A 385 13.04 -7.12 -5.50
CA TYR A 385 12.42 -7.31 -4.20
C TYR A 385 11.58 -8.56 -4.19
N GLN A 386 11.78 -9.38 -3.17
CA GLN A 386 10.97 -10.56 -2.91
C GLN A 386 10.42 -10.48 -1.50
N CYS A 387 9.11 -10.65 -1.34
CA CYS A 387 8.50 -10.70 -0.01
C CYS A 387 8.67 -12.09 0.62
N ASP A 388 8.77 -12.12 1.94
CA ASP A 388 8.76 -13.35 2.72
C ASP A 388 7.43 -14.10 2.51
N PRO A 389 7.39 -15.43 2.68
CA PRO A 389 6.17 -16.23 2.52
C PRO A 389 4.99 -15.64 3.28
N GLY A 390 3.81 -15.64 2.66
CA GLY A 390 2.59 -15.08 3.23
C GLY A 390 2.42 -13.57 3.07
N HIS A 391 3.36 -12.88 2.45
CA HIS A 391 3.28 -11.45 2.20
C HIS A 391 3.11 -11.17 0.71
N LEU A 392 2.14 -10.30 0.40
CA LEU A 392 1.91 -9.77 -0.94
C LEU A 392 2.82 -8.57 -1.20
N LEU A 393 3.51 -8.55 -2.34
CA LEU A 393 4.29 -7.41 -2.78
C LEU A 393 3.37 -6.34 -3.38
N LEU A 394 3.38 -5.16 -2.77
CA LEU A 394 2.64 -3.98 -3.22
C LEU A 394 3.64 -2.94 -3.74
N GLY A 395 3.64 -2.70 -5.04
CA GLY A 395 4.56 -1.80 -5.72
C GLY A 395 5.45 -2.51 -6.73
N PRO A 396 6.53 -1.87 -7.22
CA PRO A 396 7.42 -2.43 -8.23
C PRO A 396 8.22 -3.62 -7.66
N ALA A 397 8.27 -4.72 -8.41
CA ALA A 397 9.09 -5.87 -8.05
C ALA A 397 10.59 -5.62 -8.28
N SER A 398 10.93 -4.69 -9.17
CA SER A 398 12.31 -4.29 -9.48
C SER A 398 12.42 -2.79 -9.65
N ARG A 399 13.64 -2.26 -9.36
CA ARG A 399 13.98 -0.84 -9.53
C ARG A 399 15.34 -0.74 -10.20
N THR A 400 15.51 0.27 -11.04
CA THR A 400 16.76 0.53 -11.76
C THR A 400 17.46 1.75 -11.19
N CYS A 401 18.77 1.67 -10.99
CA CYS A 401 19.59 2.83 -10.62
C CYS A 401 19.72 3.78 -11.80
N LEU A 402 19.15 4.98 -11.66
CA LEU A 402 19.13 6.02 -12.70
C LEU A 402 20.39 6.87 -12.69
N GLN A 403 20.63 7.59 -13.78
CA GLN A 403 21.75 8.54 -13.90
C GLN A 403 21.66 9.75 -12.93
N SER A 404 20.52 9.95 -12.32
CA SER A 404 20.30 10.95 -11.27
C SER A 404 20.89 10.56 -9.91
N GLY A 405 21.38 9.33 -9.75
CA GLY A 405 21.85 8.79 -8.46
C GLY A 405 20.73 8.26 -7.56
N PHE A 406 19.50 8.10 -8.09
CA PHE A 406 18.35 7.53 -7.39
C PHE A 406 17.82 6.31 -8.12
N PHE A 407 17.21 5.40 -7.35
CA PHE A 407 16.47 4.30 -7.94
C PHE A 407 15.16 4.80 -8.57
N SER A 408 14.75 4.17 -9.70
CA SER A 408 13.42 4.39 -10.26
C SER A 408 12.36 4.02 -9.22
N ASP A 409 11.25 4.72 -9.21
CA ASP A 409 10.11 4.46 -8.33
C ASP A 409 10.45 4.44 -6.82
N PHE A 410 9.44 4.24 -6.00
CA PHE A 410 9.58 4.02 -4.56
C PHE A 410 9.76 2.54 -4.24
N ALA A 411 10.36 2.24 -3.08
CA ALA A 411 10.45 0.87 -2.61
C ALA A 411 9.06 0.26 -2.43
N PRO A 412 8.87 -1.03 -2.81
CA PRO A 412 7.62 -1.71 -2.60
C PRO A 412 7.38 -1.97 -1.11
N LYS A 413 6.19 -2.43 -0.78
CA LYS A 413 5.79 -2.82 0.56
C LYS A 413 5.38 -4.27 0.57
N CYS A 414 5.87 -5.06 1.54
CA CYS A 414 5.40 -6.41 1.78
C CYS A 414 4.28 -6.38 2.82
N SER A 415 3.07 -6.78 2.41
CA SER A 415 1.89 -6.75 3.27
C SER A 415 1.44 -8.17 3.57
N TYR A 416 1.42 -8.54 4.87
CA TYR A 416 0.87 -9.82 5.29
C TYR A 416 -0.61 -9.92 4.88
N LEU A 417 -0.97 -11.06 4.30
CA LEU A 417 -2.30 -11.31 3.79
C LEU A 417 -2.75 -12.71 4.20
N GLU A 418 -3.99 -12.83 4.67
CA GLU A 418 -4.61 -14.08 5.09
C GLU A 418 -6.00 -14.21 4.48
N CYS A 419 -6.33 -15.41 3.97
CA CYS A 419 -7.61 -15.72 3.31
C CYS A 419 -8.70 -16.22 4.26
N GLY A 420 -8.45 -16.32 5.54
CA GLY A 420 -9.38 -16.93 6.47
C GLY A 420 -9.46 -18.47 6.34
N PHE A 421 -10.42 -19.07 7.01
CA PHE A 421 -10.58 -20.54 6.96
C PHE A 421 -11.20 -20.97 5.63
N PRO A 422 -10.68 -22.07 5.01
CA PRO A 422 -11.34 -22.68 3.87
C PRO A 422 -12.76 -23.15 4.23
N ALA A 423 -13.64 -23.15 3.24
CA ALA A 423 -15.01 -23.60 3.46
C ALA A 423 -15.04 -25.10 3.75
N ASN A 424 -15.84 -25.52 4.71
CA ASN A 424 -16.12 -26.94 4.95
C ASN A 424 -17.01 -27.49 3.83
N ILE A 425 -16.74 -28.73 3.40
CA ILE A 425 -17.54 -29.45 2.43
C ILE A 425 -18.27 -30.62 3.08
N ALA A 426 -19.48 -30.90 2.65
CA ALA A 426 -20.24 -32.06 3.10
C ALA A 426 -19.57 -33.35 2.59
N ASN A 427 -19.55 -34.40 3.42
CA ASN A 427 -18.96 -35.70 3.12
C ASN A 427 -17.47 -35.66 2.73
N GLY A 428 -16.75 -34.67 3.24
CA GLY A 428 -15.33 -34.49 2.98
C GLY A 428 -14.69 -33.56 3.98
N GLY A 429 -13.46 -33.18 3.68
CA GLY A 429 -12.71 -32.26 4.50
C GLY A 429 -11.64 -31.56 3.69
N TYR A 430 -10.81 -30.81 4.37
CA TYR A 430 -9.64 -30.18 3.76
C TYR A 430 -8.41 -30.29 4.66
N SER A 431 -7.24 -30.18 4.06
CA SER A 431 -5.96 -30.01 4.74
C SER A 431 -5.24 -28.79 4.18
N LEU A 432 -4.57 -28.05 5.04
CA LEU A 432 -3.68 -26.97 4.63
C LEU A 432 -2.29 -27.57 4.40
N MET A 433 -1.78 -27.52 3.17
CA MET A 433 -0.55 -28.20 2.76
C MET A 433 0.68 -27.76 3.58
N ASN A 434 0.73 -26.48 3.94
CA ASN A 434 1.81 -25.89 4.75
C ASN A 434 1.32 -25.41 6.14
N GLY A 435 0.14 -25.82 6.56
CA GLY A 435 -0.45 -25.47 7.86
C GLY A 435 -0.85 -24.00 8.02
N THR A 436 -0.76 -23.20 6.94
CA THR A 436 -1.01 -21.76 6.94
C THR A 436 -2.18 -21.39 6.02
N ARG A 437 -2.72 -20.15 6.19
CA ARG A 437 -3.82 -19.61 5.39
C ARG A 437 -3.45 -18.26 4.77
N ASN A 438 -2.16 -17.96 4.77
CA ASN A 438 -1.64 -16.71 4.25
C ASN A 438 -1.53 -16.74 2.71
N PHE A 439 -1.11 -15.63 2.13
CA PHE A 439 -0.92 -15.48 0.69
C PHE A 439 -0.09 -16.66 0.11
N GLN A 440 -0.57 -17.25 -0.99
CA GLN A 440 -0.02 -18.44 -1.66
C GLN A 440 -0.08 -19.74 -0.86
N SER A 441 -0.77 -19.78 0.28
CA SER A 441 -1.09 -21.05 0.94
C SER A 441 -2.04 -21.88 0.08
N ILE A 442 -1.83 -23.20 0.08
CA ILE A 442 -2.67 -24.15 -0.66
C ILE A 442 -3.51 -24.95 0.32
N VAL A 443 -4.81 -25.01 0.05
CA VAL A 443 -5.76 -25.94 0.68
C VAL A 443 -6.03 -27.09 -0.26
N GLN A 444 -5.93 -28.31 0.23
CA GLN A 444 -6.28 -29.53 -0.49
C GLN A 444 -7.54 -30.13 0.10
N TYR A 445 -8.54 -30.35 -0.75
CA TYR A 445 -9.82 -30.96 -0.40
C TYR A 445 -9.82 -32.45 -0.70
N PHE A 446 -10.48 -33.21 0.15
CA PHE A 446 -10.68 -34.66 -0.01
C PHE A 446 -12.10 -35.03 0.37
N CYS A 447 -12.59 -36.11 -0.23
CA CYS A 447 -13.88 -36.72 0.14
C CYS A 447 -13.67 -37.93 1.04
N LEU A 448 -14.71 -38.24 1.85
CA LEU A 448 -14.78 -39.49 2.59
C LEU A 448 -14.96 -40.67 1.62
N ASP A 449 -14.67 -41.87 2.11
CA ASP A 449 -14.91 -43.09 1.37
C ASP A 449 -16.36 -43.13 0.87
N SER A 450 -16.59 -43.63 -0.35
CA SER A 450 -17.88 -43.67 -1.02
C SER A 450 -18.34 -42.36 -1.68
N PHE A 451 -17.51 -41.34 -1.72
CA PHE A 451 -17.80 -40.08 -2.39
C PHE A 451 -16.68 -39.72 -3.39
N VAL A 452 -17.06 -39.07 -4.48
CA VAL A 452 -16.17 -38.57 -5.52
C VAL A 452 -16.10 -37.05 -5.45
N LEU A 453 -14.89 -36.50 -5.49
CA LEU A 453 -14.67 -35.07 -5.48
C LEU A 453 -14.99 -34.49 -6.86
N VAL A 454 -15.92 -33.55 -6.88
CA VAL A 454 -16.35 -32.80 -8.07
C VAL A 454 -15.94 -31.34 -7.92
N GLY A 455 -14.99 -30.91 -8.74
CA GLY A 455 -14.40 -29.58 -8.71
C GLY A 455 -12.88 -29.64 -8.60
N ARG A 456 -12.25 -28.51 -8.26
CA ARG A 456 -10.80 -28.43 -8.04
C ARG A 456 -10.47 -29.00 -6.66
N SER A 457 -9.53 -29.92 -6.63
CA SER A 457 -9.03 -30.48 -5.36
C SER A 457 -8.17 -29.52 -4.56
N GLU A 458 -7.56 -28.52 -5.22
CA GLU A 458 -6.66 -27.57 -4.62
C GLU A 458 -7.09 -26.15 -4.93
N LEU A 459 -7.09 -25.29 -3.90
CA LEU A 459 -7.30 -23.86 -4.04
C LEU A 459 -6.14 -23.12 -3.36
N MET A 460 -5.74 -21.98 -3.92
CA MET A 460 -4.66 -21.14 -3.42
C MET A 460 -5.22 -19.83 -2.87
N CYS A 461 -4.61 -19.34 -1.81
CA CYS A 461 -4.93 -18.02 -1.25
C CYS A 461 -4.38 -16.93 -2.17
N ASP A 462 -5.26 -16.12 -2.75
CA ASP A 462 -4.95 -15.07 -3.72
C ASP A 462 -4.69 -13.69 -3.08
N ALA A 463 -4.39 -12.71 -3.94
CA ALA A 463 -4.13 -11.33 -3.55
C ALA A 463 -5.38 -10.58 -3.03
N ASP A 464 -6.58 -11.06 -3.33
CA ASP A 464 -7.86 -10.49 -2.91
C ASP A 464 -8.34 -10.99 -1.54
N ARG A 465 -7.49 -11.73 -0.82
CA ARG A 465 -7.78 -12.40 0.47
C ARG A 465 -8.86 -13.46 0.36
N LYS A 466 -8.93 -14.15 -0.77
CA LYS A 466 -9.88 -15.21 -1.06
C LYS A 466 -9.16 -16.45 -1.55
N TRP A 467 -9.79 -17.59 -1.39
CA TRP A 467 -9.39 -18.80 -2.09
C TRP A 467 -9.77 -18.66 -3.56
N ASP A 468 -8.86 -19.00 -4.48
CA ASP A 468 -8.92 -18.75 -5.93
C ASP A 468 -9.99 -19.55 -6.69
N GLY A 469 -11.00 -20.03 -6.00
CA GLY A 469 -12.14 -20.74 -6.58
C GLY A 469 -13.18 -21.14 -5.55
N PRO A 470 -14.35 -21.63 -6.02
CA PRO A 470 -15.34 -22.21 -5.14
C PRO A 470 -14.85 -23.54 -4.57
N PRO A 471 -15.24 -23.88 -3.33
CA PRO A 471 -14.93 -25.17 -2.76
C PRO A 471 -15.55 -26.28 -3.59
N PRO A 472 -14.86 -27.43 -3.76
CA PRO A 472 -15.44 -28.57 -4.43
C PRO A 472 -16.59 -29.19 -3.63
N ARG A 473 -17.29 -30.13 -4.21
CA ARG A 473 -18.31 -30.94 -3.52
C ARG A 473 -17.98 -32.40 -3.61
N CYS A 474 -18.47 -33.16 -2.63
CA CYS A 474 -18.35 -34.61 -2.63
C CYS A 474 -19.71 -35.23 -3.01
N ASP A 475 -19.79 -35.75 -4.20
CA ASP A 475 -20.99 -36.43 -4.70
C ASP A 475 -20.89 -37.94 -4.39
N PRO A 476 -21.98 -38.63 -4.06
CA PRO A 476 -21.94 -40.06 -3.81
C PRO A 476 -21.42 -40.82 -5.02
N LEU A 477 -20.54 -41.79 -4.77
CA LEU A 477 -20.09 -42.72 -5.80
C LEU A 477 -21.25 -43.61 -6.20
N LEU A 478 -21.70 -43.52 -7.44
CA LEU A 478 -22.82 -44.27 -7.98
C LEU A 478 -22.35 -45.30 -8.99
N CYS A 479 -22.79 -46.54 -8.83
CA CYS A 479 -22.70 -47.52 -9.90
C CYS A 479 -23.71 -47.22 -11.01
N HIS A 480 -23.42 -47.63 -12.22
CA HIS A 480 -24.40 -47.59 -13.31
C HIS A 480 -25.59 -48.49 -12.97
N ASN A 481 -26.77 -48.20 -13.55
CA ASN A 481 -27.92 -49.07 -13.39
C ASN A 481 -27.56 -50.53 -13.74
N PRO A 482 -27.94 -51.50 -12.88
CA PRO A 482 -27.59 -52.91 -13.16
C PRO A 482 -28.22 -53.33 -14.49
N PRO A 483 -27.48 -53.99 -15.37
CA PRO A 483 -27.96 -54.40 -16.68
C PRO A 483 -29.17 -55.34 -16.56
N SER A 484 -30.17 -55.16 -17.41
CA SER A 484 -31.28 -56.10 -17.52
C SER A 484 -30.82 -57.43 -18.18
N ILE A 485 -31.38 -58.54 -17.76
CA ILE A 485 -31.10 -59.85 -18.30
C ILE A 485 -32.33 -60.37 -19.11
N ALA A 486 -32.08 -61.17 -20.15
CA ALA A 486 -33.13 -61.81 -20.92
C ALA A 486 -33.79 -62.93 -20.06
N HIS A 487 -35.10 -63.01 -20.11
CA HIS A 487 -35.88 -63.99 -19.33
C HIS A 487 -35.72 -63.93 -17.82
N GLY A 488 -35.45 -62.72 -17.32
CA GLY A 488 -35.32 -62.47 -15.88
C GLY A 488 -35.58 -61.04 -15.55
N ASN A 489 -35.63 -60.73 -14.25
CA ASN A 489 -35.84 -59.40 -13.69
C ASN A 489 -34.73 -59.09 -12.72
N VAL A 490 -34.41 -57.83 -12.60
CA VAL A 490 -33.43 -57.32 -11.61
C VAL A 490 -34.16 -56.38 -10.68
N THR A 491 -33.93 -56.57 -9.38
CA THR A 491 -34.44 -55.72 -8.31
C THR A 491 -33.29 -55.12 -7.55
N VAL A 492 -33.35 -53.85 -7.27
CA VAL A 492 -32.32 -53.12 -6.50
C VAL A 492 -32.87 -52.88 -5.10
N THR A 493 -32.07 -53.13 -4.07
CA THR A 493 -32.47 -53.01 -2.66
C THR A 493 -32.88 -51.61 -2.22
N VAL A 494 -32.41 -50.56 -2.93
CA VAL A 494 -32.68 -49.16 -2.63
C VAL A 494 -32.85 -48.41 -3.96
N ASN A 495 -33.66 -47.35 -4.00
CA ASN A 495 -33.90 -46.53 -5.22
C ASN A 495 -32.63 -45.76 -5.71
N SER A 496 -31.45 -46.07 -5.25
CA SER A 496 -30.17 -45.46 -5.65
C SER A 496 -29.10 -46.56 -5.78
N THR A 497 -28.12 -46.33 -6.64
CA THR A 497 -27.03 -47.27 -6.92
C THR A 497 -25.75 -46.89 -6.19
N VAL A 498 -25.86 -46.39 -4.93
CA VAL A 498 -24.71 -46.03 -4.08
C VAL A 498 -23.88 -47.23 -3.68
N LEU A 499 -22.66 -47.00 -3.23
CA LEU A 499 -21.77 -48.02 -2.68
C LEU A 499 -22.50 -48.95 -1.70
N GLY A 500 -22.35 -50.27 -1.85
CA GLY A 500 -22.99 -51.28 -1.02
C GLY A 500 -24.42 -51.65 -1.44
N THR A 501 -25.01 -50.98 -2.42
CA THR A 501 -26.31 -51.35 -2.98
C THR A 501 -26.19 -52.72 -3.67
N THR A 502 -27.13 -53.64 -3.39
CA THR A 502 -27.22 -54.95 -4.04
C THR A 502 -28.29 -54.97 -5.11
N ALA A 503 -27.98 -55.57 -6.23
CA ALA A 503 -28.92 -55.92 -7.32
C ALA A 503 -29.13 -57.40 -7.32
N GLU A 504 -30.36 -57.83 -7.12
CA GLU A 504 -30.80 -59.22 -7.11
C GLU A 504 -31.47 -59.59 -8.42
N TYR A 505 -31.00 -60.66 -9.04
CA TYR A 505 -31.52 -61.18 -10.32
C TYR A 505 -32.35 -62.41 -10.09
N LEU A 506 -33.51 -62.46 -10.70
CA LEU A 506 -34.44 -63.57 -10.66
C LEU A 506 -34.83 -63.93 -12.10
N CYS A 507 -34.73 -65.22 -12.41
CA CYS A 507 -35.21 -65.75 -13.72
C CYS A 507 -36.70 -66.06 -13.71
N GLU A 508 -37.35 -66.00 -14.88
CA GLU A 508 -38.74 -66.44 -15.11
C GLU A 508 -38.85 -67.93 -14.82
N ASP A 509 -40.07 -68.37 -14.52
CA ASP A 509 -40.36 -69.73 -13.98
C ASP A 509 -39.81 -70.93 -14.78
N ALA A 510 -39.56 -70.78 -16.06
CA ALA A 510 -39.02 -71.83 -16.93
C ALA A 510 -37.49 -71.80 -17.06
N TYR A 511 -36.82 -70.88 -16.39
CA TYR A 511 -35.40 -70.61 -16.59
C TYR A 511 -34.62 -70.80 -15.27
N LYS A 512 -33.35 -71.25 -15.41
CA LYS A 512 -32.37 -71.41 -14.33
C LYS A 512 -31.36 -70.30 -14.43
N LEU A 513 -31.04 -69.70 -13.30
CA LEU A 513 -30.05 -68.64 -13.20
C LEU A 513 -28.65 -69.29 -13.23
N ILE A 514 -27.79 -68.79 -14.12
CA ILE A 514 -26.38 -69.16 -14.25
C ILE A 514 -25.51 -67.91 -13.93
N GLY A 515 -24.75 -68.01 -12.90
CA GLY A 515 -23.96 -66.86 -12.35
C GLY A 515 -24.39 -66.49 -10.93
N GLU A 516 -23.88 -65.37 -10.41
CA GLU A 516 -24.24 -64.86 -9.09
C GLU A 516 -25.63 -64.18 -9.14
N SER A 517 -26.51 -64.60 -8.26
CA SER A 517 -27.88 -64.02 -8.15
C SER A 517 -27.87 -62.64 -7.58
N ILE A 518 -26.86 -62.23 -6.83
CA ILE A 518 -26.71 -60.91 -6.16
C ILE A 518 -25.35 -60.36 -6.51
N ILE A 519 -25.37 -59.14 -7.09
CA ILE A 519 -24.15 -58.35 -7.31
C ILE A 519 -24.23 -57.10 -6.48
N THR A 520 -23.06 -56.60 -5.98
CA THR A 520 -22.97 -55.45 -5.09
C THR A 520 -22.19 -54.31 -5.78
N CYS A 521 -22.62 -53.08 -5.61
CA CYS A 521 -21.88 -51.88 -6.02
C CYS A 521 -20.63 -51.72 -5.13
N ASP A 522 -19.43 -51.82 -5.71
CA ASP A 522 -18.16 -51.73 -4.99
C ASP A 522 -17.62 -50.32 -4.88
N SER A 523 -16.49 -50.16 -4.18
CA SER A 523 -15.81 -48.86 -3.96
C SER A 523 -15.17 -48.26 -5.22
N THR A 524 -15.18 -48.97 -6.34
CA THR A 524 -14.69 -48.49 -7.63
C THR A 524 -15.80 -47.94 -8.53
N GLY A 525 -17.08 -48.00 -8.08
CA GLY A 525 -18.24 -47.58 -8.87
C GLY A 525 -18.70 -48.61 -9.88
N PHE A 526 -18.25 -49.86 -9.75
CA PHE A 526 -18.68 -50.96 -10.60
C PHE A 526 -19.39 -52.02 -9.78
N TRP A 527 -20.13 -52.90 -10.49
CA TRP A 527 -20.76 -54.08 -9.89
C TRP A 527 -19.71 -55.16 -9.70
N THR A 528 -19.73 -55.85 -8.55
CA THR A 528 -18.72 -56.89 -8.15
C THR A 528 -18.60 -58.03 -9.14
N SER A 529 -19.66 -58.35 -9.89
CA SER A 529 -19.70 -59.44 -10.86
C SER A 529 -20.45 -59.01 -12.12
N LYS A 530 -20.23 -59.72 -13.20
CA LYS A 530 -21.05 -59.62 -14.42
C LYS A 530 -22.49 -60.10 -14.15
N PRO A 531 -23.52 -59.49 -14.82
CA PRO A 531 -24.89 -59.94 -14.64
C PRO A 531 -25.02 -61.41 -15.03
N PRO A 532 -25.80 -62.20 -14.26
CA PRO A 532 -26.07 -63.60 -14.59
C PRO A 532 -26.87 -63.74 -15.86
N THR A 533 -26.97 -64.94 -16.37
CA THR A 533 -27.81 -65.32 -17.51
C THR A 533 -28.88 -66.28 -17.10
N CYS A 534 -30.05 -66.19 -17.73
CA CYS A 534 -31.17 -67.12 -17.54
C CYS A 534 -31.17 -68.12 -18.67
N GLU A 535 -30.86 -69.36 -18.38
CA GLU A 535 -30.93 -70.46 -19.37
C GLU A 535 -32.15 -71.33 -19.16
N LEU A 536 -32.75 -71.80 -20.25
CA LEU A 536 -33.97 -72.60 -20.21
C LEU A 536 -33.74 -73.90 -19.43
N ASP A 537 -34.48 -74.09 -18.33
CA ASP A 537 -34.41 -75.25 -17.46
C ASP A 537 -35.25 -76.36 -18.06
N LYS A 538 -34.54 -77.24 -18.85
CA LYS A 538 -35.17 -78.36 -19.53
C LYS A 538 -35.79 -79.37 -18.58
N GLU A 539 -35.32 -79.41 -17.34
CA GLU A 539 -35.83 -80.34 -16.32
C GLU A 539 -37.11 -79.82 -15.67
N LYS A 540 -37.22 -78.51 -15.41
CA LYS A 540 -38.42 -77.88 -14.94
C LYS A 540 -39.52 -77.84 -16.03
N LEU A 541 -39.12 -77.72 -17.29
CA LEU A 541 -40.06 -77.76 -18.41
C LEU A 541 -40.62 -79.16 -18.61
N TYR A 542 -39.77 -80.23 -18.41
CA TYR A 542 -40.21 -81.62 -18.46
C TYR A 542 -41.18 -81.91 -17.27
N ASN A 543 -40.86 -81.48 -16.08
CA ASN A 543 -41.69 -81.66 -14.86
C ASN A 543 -42.96 -80.94 -14.91
N ALA A 544 -43.00 -79.66 -15.42
CA ALA A 544 -44.21 -78.82 -15.66
C ALA A 544 -45.11 -79.45 -16.69
N ARG A 545 -44.55 -80.15 -17.70
CA ARG A 545 -45.30 -80.94 -18.70
C ARG A 545 -45.94 -82.20 -18.08
N ILE A 546 -45.29 -82.82 -17.10
CA ILE A 546 -45.84 -83.93 -16.34
C ILE A 546 -46.98 -83.46 -15.40
N GLU A 547 -46.77 -82.35 -14.69
CA GLU A 547 -47.81 -81.78 -13.80
C GLU A 547 -49.02 -81.28 -14.56
N SER A 548 -48.81 -80.63 -15.74
CA SER A 548 -49.92 -80.24 -16.60
C SER A 548 -50.75 -81.43 -17.14
N LYS A 549 -50.06 -82.56 -17.39
CA LYS A 549 -50.79 -83.81 -17.72
C LYS A 549 -51.56 -84.38 -16.52
N HIS A 550 -51.00 -84.27 -15.28
CA HIS A 550 -51.73 -84.69 -14.07
C HIS A 550 -52.86 -83.76 -13.69
N LYS A 551 -52.73 -82.39 -13.87
CA LYS A 551 -53.83 -81.44 -13.65
C LYS A 551 -54.98 -81.56 -14.61
N ARG A 552 -54.72 -81.93 -15.92
CA ARG A 552 -55.78 -82.29 -16.94
C ARG A 552 -56.57 -83.49 -16.56
N ASN A 553 -55.91 -84.54 -15.95
CA ASN A 553 -56.62 -85.73 -15.47
C ASN A 553 -57.45 -85.53 -14.22
N ARG A 554 -57.07 -84.59 -13.32
CA ARG A 554 -57.81 -84.22 -12.11
C ARG A 554 -59.01 -83.25 -12.41
N ALA A 555 -58.91 -82.41 -13.44
CA ALA A 555 -60.01 -81.50 -13.85
C ALA A 555 -61.18 -82.19 -14.51
N SER A 556 -60.98 -83.38 -15.14
CA SER A 556 -62.04 -84.17 -15.71
C SER A 556 -62.85 -84.99 -14.68
N ILE A 557 -62.38 -85.18 -13.45
CA ILE A 557 -63.09 -85.91 -12.37
C ILE A 557 -63.84 -84.92 -11.48
N ALA A 558 -63.44 -83.66 -11.36
CA ALA A 558 -64.08 -82.63 -10.48
C ALA A 558 -65.27 -81.91 -11.14
N ALA A 559 -65.51 -82.08 -12.47
CA ALA A 559 -66.58 -81.41 -13.15
C ALA A 559 -67.94 -82.12 -13.01
N ARG A 560 -68.07 -83.26 -12.28
CA ARG A 560 -69.35 -84.01 -12.13
C ARG A 560 -70.00 -83.93 -10.75
N LEU A 561 -69.48 -83.17 -9.77
CA LEU A 561 -70.08 -83.00 -8.49
C LEU A 561 -69.90 -81.52 -8.02
N ASN A 562 -70.87 -80.70 -8.37
CA ASN A 562 -71.26 -79.52 -7.57
C ASN A 562 -72.17 -78.54 -8.36
N MET A 563 -73.33 -78.98 -8.79
CA MET A 563 -74.43 -78.05 -9.11
C MET A 563 -75.41 -77.84 -7.96
N GLY A 564 -75.12 -78.44 -6.78
CA GLY A 564 -76.02 -78.36 -5.60
C GLY A 564 -75.55 -77.30 -4.53
N GLY A 565 -74.36 -76.75 -4.60
CA GLY A 565 -73.84 -75.92 -3.53
C GLY A 565 -73.90 -74.40 -3.72
N ILE A 566 -74.26 -73.89 -4.88
CA ILE A 566 -74.20 -72.46 -5.21
C ILE A 566 -75.44 -71.68 -4.74
N ILE A 567 -76.54 -72.32 -4.44
CA ILE A 567 -77.76 -71.60 -3.98
C ILE A 567 -77.76 -71.29 -2.49
N ALA A 568 -77.02 -72.07 -1.65
CA ALA A 568 -76.95 -71.85 -0.20
C ALA A 568 -76.04 -70.75 0.25
N LEU A 569 -74.97 -70.39 -0.55
CA LEU A 569 -73.97 -69.40 -0.19
C LEU A 569 -74.39 -67.97 -0.60
N GLY A 570 -75.33 -67.77 -1.52
CA GLY A 570 -75.85 -66.47 -1.98
C GLY A 570 -76.67 -65.76 -0.90
N ILE A 571 -77.43 -66.52 -0.05
CA ILE A 571 -78.32 -65.91 0.94
C ILE A 571 -77.54 -65.51 2.21
N PHE A 572 -76.47 -66.23 2.60
CA PHE A 572 -75.65 -65.87 3.72
C PHE A 572 -74.68 -64.71 3.45
N GLY A 573 -74.21 -64.56 2.23
CA GLY A 573 -73.32 -63.43 1.86
C GLY A 573 -74.03 -62.07 1.85
N GLY A 574 -75.35 -62.08 1.50
CA GLY A 574 -76.12 -60.84 1.52
C GLY A 574 -76.43 -60.26 2.91
N PHE A 575 -76.58 -61.12 3.93
CA PHE A 575 -76.78 -60.66 5.31
C PHE A 575 -75.54 -60.11 5.92
N VAL A 576 -74.33 -60.69 5.66
CA VAL A 576 -73.01 -60.17 6.17
C VAL A 576 -72.68 -58.85 5.53
N PHE A 577 -73.00 -58.67 4.20
CA PHE A 577 -72.76 -57.40 3.48
C PHE A 577 -73.59 -56.23 4.02
N LEU A 578 -74.87 -56.54 4.34
CA LEU A 578 -75.79 -55.55 4.94
C LEU A 578 -75.40 -55.19 6.33
N ALA A 579 -74.93 -56.13 7.17
CA ALA A 579 -74.44 -55.88 8.51
C ALA A 579 -73.15 -54.98 8.52
N VAL A 580 -72.26 -55.19 7.54
CA VAL A 580 -71.07 -54.39 7.40
C VAL A 580 -71.39 -52.95 6.96
N ILE A 581 -72.36 -52.78 6.02
CA ILE A 581 -72.80 -51.44 5.60
C ILE A 581 -73.46 -50.69 6.80
N ILE A 582 -74.32 -51.36 7.56
CA ILE A 582 -74.93 -50.76 8.74
C ILE A 582 -73.87 -50.38 9.81
N SER A 583 -72.86 -51.22 9.98
CA SER A 583 -71.76 -50.91 10.91
C SER A 583 -70.94 -49.68 10.44
N ILE A 584 -70.67 -49.55 9.14
CA ILE A 584 -70.00 -48.41 8.56
C ILE A 584 -70.80 -47.13 8.70
N VAL A 585 -72.13 -47.20 8.44
CA VAL A 585 -73.03 -46.03 8.59
C VAL A 585 -73.12 -45.61 10.07
N VAL A 586 -73.14 -46.56 11.04
CA VAL A 586 -73.14 -46.25 12.46
C VAL A 586 -71.79 -45.63 12.87
N ILE A 587 -70.68 -46.05 12.31
CA ILE A 587 -69.35 -45.46 12.57
C ILE A 587 -69.27 -44.05 11.98
N ILE A 588 -69.77 -43.84 10.78
CA ILE A 588 -69.82 -42.52 10.15
C ILE A 588 -70.73 -41.56 10.93
N VAL A 589 -71.90 -42.02 11.36
CA VAL A 589 -72.82 -41.18 12.17
C VAL A 589 -72.25 -40.87 13.55
N ARG A 590 -71.54 -41.81 14.21
CA ARG A 590 -70.85 -41.56 15.44
C ARG A 590 -69.63 -40.63 15.27
N ARG A 591 -68.97 -40.67 14.11
CA ARG A 591 -67.83 -39.79 13.82
C ARG A 591 -68.27 -38.36 13.48
N ASN A 592 -69.48 -38.17 12.96
CA ASN A 592 -70.05 -36.87 12.63
C ASN A 592 -70.71 -36.18 13.84
N SER A 593 -71.01 -36.95 14.92
CA SER A 593 -71.63 -36.42 16.15
C SER A 593 -70.59 -35.94 17.16
N ASN A 594 -69.29 -36.20 16.93
CA ASN A 594 -68.20 -35.77 17.84
C ASN A 594 -67.44 -34.57 17.34
N ASN A 595 -67.87 -33.87 16.28
CA ASN A 595 -67.24 -32.68 15.76
C ASN A 595 -68.08 -31.40 15.88
N GLN A 596 -69.06 -31.39 16.78
CA GLN A 596 -69.71 -30.15 17.16
C GLN A 596 -69.77 -30.09 18.69
N ASP A 597 -69.05 -29.16 19.21
CA ASP A 597 -68.97 -28.57 20.50
C ASP A 597 -67.55 -28.59 21.06
N SER A 598 -66.84 -27.53 20.89
CA SER A 598 -66.44 -26.64 21.98
C SER A 598 -65.55 -25.54 21.46
N LEU A 599 -66.13 -24.41 21.15
CA LEU A 599 -65.56 -23.10 21.40
C LEU A 599 -65.73 -22.79 22.86
N ASP A 600 -64.79 -22.10 23.36
CA ASP A 600 -64.74 -21.23 24.56
C ASP A 600 -64.05 -21.71 25.80
N SER A 601 -63.22 -20.74 26.21
CA SER A 601 -62.83 -20.35 27.57
C SER A 601 -61.46 -20.79 28.07
N ILE A 602 -60.51 -19.83 27.97
CA ILE A 602 -60.08 -18.88 29.02
C ILE A 602 -59.38 -19.50 30.23
N SER A 603 -58.21 -18.97 30.42
CA SER A 603 -57.56 -18.55 31.64
C SER A 603 -56.60 -19.51 32.37
N THR A 604 -55.42 -18.94 32.41
CA THR A 604 -54.61 -18.61 33.57
C THR A 604 -53.89 -19.70 34.37
N TYR A 605 -52.73 -19.23 34.71
CA TYR A 605 -51.85 -19.46 35.86
C TYR A 605 -50.68 -20.41 35.72
N ASP A 606 -49.56 -19.74 35.71
CA ASP A 606 -48.46 -19.52 36.67
C ASP A 606 -47.40 -20.61 36.73
N SER A 607 -46.24 -20.17 36.60
CA SER A 607 -45.15 -19.87 37.51
C SER A 607 -43.83 -20.62 37.30
N ALA A 608 -42.83 -19.77 37.31
CA ALA A 608 -41.48 -19.89 37.86
C ALA A 608 -40.45 -20.65 37.03
N GLY A 609 -39.38 -20.09 36.72
CA GLY A 609 -38.34 -19.22 37.23
C GLY A 609 -37.08 -19.62 36.51
N SER A 610 -36.23 -18.89 36.19
CA SER A 610 -35.28 -17.94 36.69
C SER A 610 -34.20 -17.66 35.64
N ARG A 611 -33.95 -16.41 35.43
CA ARG A 611 -32.66 -15.70 35.47
C ARG A 611 -31.55 -16.20 34.54
N GLU A 612 -30.80 -15.37 33.79
CA GLU A 612 -30.26 -14.05 34.06
C GLU A 612 -29.75 -13.43 32.73
N LYS A 613 -30.11 -12.18 32.46
CA LYS A 613 -29.34 -10.94 32.19
C LYS A 613 -28.42 -10.94 30.99
N LEU A 614 -28.56 -9.97 30.22
CA LEU A 614 -28.39 -8.50 30.10
C LEU A 614 -27.25 -8.18 29.14
N TYR A 615 -27.41 -7.31 28.18
CA TYR A 615 -27.36 -5.87 27.97
C TYR A 615 -27.62 -5.62 26.47
N GLN A 616 -28.62 -4.96 26.01
CA GLN A 616 -28.87 -3.52 25.79
C GLN A 616 -27.69 -2.74 25.23
N GLN A 617 -27.89 -2.09 24.05
CA GLN A 617 -28.42 -0.73 23.89
C GLN A 617 -28.55 -0.44 22.38
N GLN A 618 -29.74 -0.16 21.82
CA GLN A 618 -30.36 1.17 21.67
C GLN A 618 -29.47 2.14 20.90
N CYS A 619 -29.86 2.87 19.90
CA CYS A 619 -31.03 3.60 19.42
C CYS A 619 -30.64 4.25 18.13
N TRP A 620 -31.38 4.69 17.21
CA TRP A 620 -32.53 5.55 17.15
C TRP A 620 -33.23 5.48 15.79
N THR A 621 -34.48 5.60 15.86
CA THR A 621 -35.53 5.76 14.85
C THR A 621 -35.54 7.10 14.13
N GLY A 622 -36.15 7.11 12.96
CA GLY A 622 -36.73 8.32 12.41
C GLY A 622 -37.07 8.24 10.91
N HIS A 623 -38.23 7.72 10.59
CA HIS A 623 -39.32 8.21 9.72
C HIS A 623 -38.89 8.83 8.38
N SER A 624 -39.41 8.51 7.29
CA SER A 624 -40.67 8.10 6.66
C SER A 624 -40.68 8.68 5.26
N GLY A 625 -41.26 7.96 4.32
CA GLY A 625 -41.79 8.56 3.09
C GLY A 625 -41.54 7.78 1.81
N ASN A 626 -42.39 6.82 1.55
CA ASN A 626 -42.98 6.32 0.30
C ASN A 626 -42.57 7.02 -1.01
N LEU A 627 -42.20 6.29 -2.06
CA LEU A 627 -43.08 5.69 -3.08
C LEU A 627 -42.25 5.16 -4.25
N HIS A 628 -42.64 3.98 -4.68
CA HIS A 628 -42.29 3.25 -5.88
C HIS A 628 -42.70 3.98 -7.21
N PRO A 629 -42.39 3.51 -8.43
CA PRO A 629 -41.76 2.28 -8.90
C PRO A 629 -40.81 2.43 -10.12
N LEU A 630 -40.13 1.33 -10.42
CA LEU A 630 -39.46 0.96 -11.68
C LEU A 630 -40.42 1.07 -12.91
N PRO A 631 -39.95 1.11 -14.20
CA PRO A 631 -39.23 -0.02 -14.77
C PRO A 631 -38.21 0.25 -15.94
N SER A 632 -37.44 -0.80 -16.21
CA SER A 632 -37.08 -1.38 -17.54
C SER A 632 -36.06 -0.71 -18.43
N GLN A 633 -34.90 -1.43 -18.58
CA GLN A 633 -34.46 -2.08 -19.82
C GLN A 633 -34.12 -1.19 -21.03
N LEU A 634 -32.91 -1.29 -21.51
CA LEU A 634 -32.52 -1.90 -22.79
C LEU A 634 -31.08 -1.54 -23.19
N LYS A 635 -30.30 -2.62 -23.38
CA LYS A 635 -29.41 -3.00 -24.49
C LYS A 635 -28.27 -2.08 -24.93
N GLU A 636 -27.07 -2.63 -24.77
CA GLU A 636 -26.08 -3.05 -25.81
C GLU A 636 -26.10 -2.32 -27.16
N THR A 637 -24.96 -1.84 -27.57
CA THR A 637 -24.19 -2.27 -28.74
C THR A 637 -22.97 -1.39 -28.95
N ASP A 638 -21.82 -2.03 -28.96
CA ASP A 638 -20.78 -2.07 -29.98
C ASP A 638 -20.56 -0.83 -30.88
N GLN A 639 -19.35 -0.29 -30.96
CA GLN A 639 -18.43 -0.48 -32.07
C GLN A 639 -17.16 0.33 -31.99
N ARG A 640 -16.10 -0.39 -32.25
CA ARG A 640 -14.75 0.05 -32.61
C ARG A 640 -14.74 0.88 -33.88
N LYS A 641 -13.68 1.67 -33.99
CA LYS A 641 -12.78 2.02 -35.13
C LYS A 641 -12.56 3.52 -35.18
N ALA A 642 -11.37 3.99 -35.03
CA ALA A 642 -10.14 3.93 -35.85
C ALA A 642 -10.01 5.16 -36.75
N LEU A 643 -8.78 5.69 -36.73
CA LEU A 643 -8.05 6.40 -37.77
C LEU A 643 -8.24 7.92 -37.90
N SER A 644 -7.19 8.65 -37.49
CA SER A 644 -6.18 9.33 -38.35
C SER A 644 -6.60 10.59 -39.08
N ASP A 645 -5.62 11.46 -39.12
CA ASP A 645 -5.41 12.63 -39.99
C ASP A 645 -6.10 13.93 -39.52
N GLY A 646 -5.34 14.96 -39.20
CA GLY A 646 -4.34 15.58 -39.99
C GLY A 646 -4.70 17.05 -40.16
N MET A 647 -3.75 17.89 -39.80
CA MET A 647 -3.51 19.19 -40.43
C MET A 647 -4.49 20.37 -40.25
N ARG A 648 -3.95 21.39 -39.68
CA ARG A 648 -3.61 22.72 -40.20
C ARG A 648 -4.06 23.89 -39.36
N ILE A 649 -3.02 24.65 -39.04
CA ILE A 649 -3.05 26.08 -38.65
C ILE A 649 -3.70 26.91 -39.76
N PRO A 650 -4.35 28.01 -39.42
CA PRO A 650 -3.91 29.24 -40.06
C PRO A 650 -3.64 30.39 -39.08
N SER A 651 -2.59 31.07 -39.40
CA SER A 651 -2.13 32.41 -39.06
C SER A 651 -3.08 33.51 -39.55
N GLY A 652 -3.05 34.63 -38.87
CA GLY A 652 -3.58 35.92 -39.36
C GLY A 652 -3.83 36.85 -38.23
N SER A 653 -2.91 37.68 -37.88
CA SER A 653 -2.70 39.10 -38.23
C SER A 653 -3.72 40.06 -37.57
N ALA A 654 -3.21 40.85 -36.66
CA ALA A 654 -2.85 42.26 -36.76
C ALA A 654 -3.81 43.28 -36.19
N GLN A 655 -3.21 44.21 -35.49
CA GLN A 655 -3.57 45.63 -35.32
C GLN A 655 -4.67 45.93 -34.25
N GLU A 656 -4.60 46.95 -33.46
CA GLU A 656 -3.72 48.12 -33.23
C GLU A 656 -4.38 48.95 -32.09
N HIS A 657 -3.52 49.70 -31.39
CA HIS A 657 -3.83 50.94 -30.67
C HIS A 657 -4.83 51.03 -29.52
N HIS A 658 -4.37 51.37 -28.31
CA HIS A 658 -4.42 52.76 -27.83
C HIS A 658 -3.59 52.95 -26.54
N ARG A 659 -2.70 53.93 -26.66
CA ARG A 659 -2.03 54.65 -25.56
C ARG A 659 -3.06 55.46 -24.76
N HIS A 660 -2.89 55.50 -23.44
CA HIS A 660 -3.11 56.77 -22.68
C HIS A 660 -2.07 56.91 -21.59
N HIS A 661 -1.25 57.91 -21.79
CA HIS A 661 -0.51 58.62 -20.76
C HIS A 661 -1.46 59.39 -19.87
N VAL A 662 -1.19 59.46 -18.55
CA VAL A 662 -1.38 60.67 -17.75
C VAL A 662 -0.37 60.70 -16.61
N ASN A 663 0.31 61.76 -16.59
CA ASN A 663 1.28 62.45 -15.81
C ASN A 663 1.11 62.47 -14.30
N VAL A 664 2.29 62.57 -13.71
CA VAL A 664 2.76 63.18 -12.48
C VAL A 664 2.05 64.46 -12.08
N HIS A 665 1.74 64.63 -10.80
CA HIS A 665 1.93 65.89 -10.08
C HIS A 665 2.27 65.64 -8.59
N ARG A 666 3.37 66.27 -8.18
CA ARG A 666 3.76 66.61 -6.81
C ARG A 666 2.89 67.77 -6.31
N ASP A 667 2.68 67.79 -5.00
CA ASP A 667 2.88 68.90 -4.05
C ASP A 667 2.23 68.50 -2.73
N SER A 668 2.98 68.42 -1.71
CA SER A 668 3.42 69.41 -0.66
C SER A 668 2.32 69.81 0.33
N ASP A 669 2.69 69.53 1.56
CA ASP A 669 2.53 70.34 2.79
C ASP A 669 1.32 70.19 3.73
N ILE A 670 1.72 69.98 5.00
CA ILE A 670 1.27 70.63 6.28
C ILE A 670 -0.02 70.03 6.88
N SER A 671 0.01 69.46 8.07
CA SER A 671 0.22 70.04 9.40
C SER A 671 -0.09 69.04 10.51
N LEU A 672 0.60 69.20 11.56
CA LEU A 672 0.44 68.68 12.92
C LEU A 672 -1.01 68.51 13.37
N GLU A 673 -1.32 67.37 14.00
CA GLU A 673 -1.98 67.35 15.30
C GLU A 673 -1.63 66.12 16.12
N THR A 674 -1.27 66.37 17.32
CA THR A 674 -0.93 65.50 18.42
C THR A 674 -2.12 64.68 18.88
N SER A 675 -1.93 63.35 19.00
CA SER A 675 -2.65 62.59 20.00
C SER A 675 -1.82 61.44 20.54
N THR A 676 -1.63 61.54 21.80
CA THR A 676 -0.98 60.62 22.74
C THR A 676 -1.49 59.19 22.60
N SER A 677 -0.62 58.24 22.27
CA SER A 677 -0.86 56.83 22.47
C SER A 677 0.09 56.33 23.54
N THR A 678 -0.50 55.97 24.64
CA THR A 678 0.12 55.31 25.79
C THR A 678 0.73 53.97 25.39
N SER A 679 2.03 53.90 25.43
CA SER A 679 2.80 52.66 25.41
C SER A 679 2.60 51.93 26.74
N ARG A 680 1.92 50.77 26.70
CA ARG A 680 1.89 49.86 27.82
C ARG A 680 3.17 49.01 27.80
N TRP A 681 4.01 49.34 28.74
CA TRP A 681 5.17 48.50 29.11
C TRP A 681 4.70 47.28 29.90
N CYS A 682 5.18 46.09 29.56
CA CYS A 682 5.06 44.91 30.40
C CYS A 682 6.00 45.04 31.60
N PRO A 683 5.59 44.82 32.85
CA PRO A 683 6.44 44.99 34.01
C PRO A 683 7.42 43.81 34.12
N LYS A 684 8.71 44.13 34.26
CA LYS A 684 9.73 43.22 34.71
C LYS A 684 9.48 42.85 36.18
N HIS A 685 9.19 41.58 36.45
CA HIS A 685 9.29 41.04 37.80
C HIS A 685 10.72 40.51 38.00
N GLU A 686 11.48 41.33 38.71
CA GLU A 686 12.72 40.99 39.38
C GLU A 686 12.39 40.19 40.66
N LYS A 687 12.73 38.94 40.75
CA LYS A 687 12.80 38.20 42.02
C LYS A 687 14.23 37.80 42.28
N ARG A 688 14.87 38.60 43.14
CA ARG A 688 16.01 38.17 43.98
C ARG A 688 15.55 37.04 44.90
N GLY A 689 16.30 35.99 44.97
CA GLY A 689 16.20 34.92 45.96
C GLY A 689 17.45 34.08 45.99
N ARG A 690 18.25 34.29 46.98
CA ARG A 690 19.45 33.54 47.36
C ARG A 690 19.09 32.07 47.66
N TYR A 691 19.80 31.13 47.22
CA TYR A 691 20.82 30.23 47.78
C TYR A 691 21.30 29.33 46.67
#